data_e7052feaad7420be6b100b04a52f86bc
#
_entry.id   e7052feaad7420be6b100b04a52f86bc
#
_cell.length_a   1.000
_cell.length_b   1.000
_cell.length_c   1.000
_cell.angle_alpha   90.00
_cell.angle_beta   90.00
_cell.angle_gamma   90.00
#
_symmetry.space_group_name_H-M   'P 1'
#
loop_
_entity.id
_entity.type
_entity.pdbx_description
1 polymer ?
#
loop_
_entity_poly.entity_id
_entity_poly.type
_entity_poly.pdbx_seq_one_letter_code
_entity_poly.pdbx_strand_id
1 'polypeptide(L)'
;MTASQPPQHTSPAEPMVGTTPEVPAPAAAQLKPTERPHPLTPLVRGWLILVAIAIGWGREIVTSASGDQFEPGGLAWFLPILGAVVLLAAIAGLVTWYFTRFVIDDEELRIETGAIFKKSTKIPFERLQSVDIIQPLAARMVGLAELRLDAGNSTTKLRYLSRGKASRLRDYLLTRAHGQRASIRDLDEEAAASIFTDLGVADRPLVRILPQRLIFGFLLSTEWLVPAAITITILVVTAALAALPYALGGLIPLLIGMLTLVWRRLIGMFNFTLAESPRGLRVTRGLTNLTSQSVPIDRIQGVKVGQSLLWKPLGWYRMDVDILGYAHEDSDNNESSASSVLLPVATLDEVELAIGRVLPGFDLDAIELHPSPKRARWLRWFDFWTLRYGWDDRTLITEHGWLTHVRDVVPHAKTQSVRIEQGPLQRLLRLADVHIHTPKGPVNAVAHQLDEQPARELALSQLDRARTARAAERQHRRVEAVRADDHQGEAELLAAFGIGRDQLIGSGGESEVFAIDYERVLRLYRNGHEAPRQTAAQLQALYQSWRGSDIGLELPLIIEMGERNGRFFTVDRRFSGRNFSGWLQHADIAERRPALVSFLDATERVQHLPSPVPGFARLVGEEAPRQFGTLAELLSNMLRGPTQSSRDQLERDIPDVAEVWNQLHSDLAQRSVAPALVHGDVCPPNAYLSQGPQGPVVTGIADFSPHTVHADPLMDVAGALIFLELEPYADAAADAAWLQALAVERHGPEIIRWIDVYRRFYGFYFSNAYEFDPTLYAWCLRQLSHSGAFQ
;
A
#
# COMPACT_ATOMS: atom_id res chain seq x y z
N MET A 1 9.22 53.18 63.30
CA MET A 1 9.58 52.44 64.47
C MET A 1 8.84 51.17 64.48
N THR A 2 9.59 50.04 64.42
CA THR A 2 9.23 48.65 64.61
C THR A 2 8.12 48.04 63.70
N ALA A 3 8.62 47.41 62.63
CA ALA A 3 7.87 46.48 61.80
C ALA A 3 7.72 45.14 62.53
N SER A 4 6.49 44.61 62.56
CA SER A 4 6.12 43.23 62.97
C SER A 4 6.05 42.31 61.78
N GLN A 5 6.85 41.22 61.83
CA GLN A 5 6.74 40.11 60.87
C GLN A 5 5.50 39.21 61.14
N PRO A 6 4.81 38.65 60.15
CA PRO A 6 3.78 37.65 60.36
C PRO A 6 4.34 36.22 60.55
N PRO A 7 3.63 35.31 61.20
CA PRO A 7 4.10 34.00 61.66
C PRO A 7 4.18 32.97 60.53
N GLN A 8 5.17 32.09 60.60
CA GLN A 8 5.44 30.94 59.73
C GLN A 8 4.37 29.84 59.98
N HIS A 9 3.70 29.41 58.95
CA HIS A 9 2.86 28.18 58.92
C HIS A 9 3.76 26.94 58.74
N THR A 10 3.69 26.06 59.75
CA THR A 10 4.25 24.71 59.70
C THR A 10 3.40 23.81 58.80
N SER A 11 4.04 23.23 57.79
CA SER A 11 3.47 22.14 56.97
C SER A 11 3.29 20.85 57.76
N PRO A 12 2.24 20.06 57.48
CA PRO A 12 2.10 18.72 58.05
C PRO A 12 2.96 17.72 57.26
N ALA A 13 3.46 16.72 57.98
CA ALA A 13 4.31 15.62 57.48
C ALA A 13 3.61 14.74 56.42
N GLU A 14 4.35 14.44 55.33
CA GLU A 14 3.99 13.45 54.34
C GLU A 14 4.08 12.02 54.94
N PRO A 15 3.16 11.09 54.54
CA PRO A 15 3.29 9.68 54.94
C PRO A 15 4.34 9.01 54.08
N MET A 16 5.28 8.30 54.70
CA MET A 16 6.27 7.44 54.04
C MET A 16 5.59 6.36 53.22
N VAL A 17 5.75 6.44 51.90
CA VAL A 17 5.41 5.35 50.95
C VAL A 17 6.57 4.33 50.97
N GLY A 18 6.24 3.09 51.34
CA GLY A 18 7.17 1.98 51.35
C GLY A 18 7.68 1.68 49.95
N THR A 19 8.99 1.61 49.78
CA THR A 19 9.67 1.16 48.60
C THR A 19 9.40 -0.32 48.35
N THR A 20 8.60 -0.64 47.29
CA THR A 20 8.57 -1.97 46.71
C THR A 20 9.91 -2.24 46.00
N PRO A 21 10.49 -3.45 46.12
CA PRO A 21 11.76 -3.74 45.45
C PRO A 21 11.53 -3.82 43.95
N GLU A 22 12.28 -2.99 43.23
CA GLU A 22 12.38 -2.97 41.79
C GLU A 22 12.98 -4.33 41.31
N VAL A 23 12.18 -5.13 40.60
CA VAL A 23 12.67 -6.33 39.91
C VAL A 23 13.52 -5.81 38.73
N PRO A 24 14.82 -6.17 38.63
CA PRO A 24 15.62 -5.71 37.49
C PRO A 24 15.07 -6.32 36.19
N ALA A 25 14.63 -5.44 35.27
CA ALA A 25 14.25 -5.82 33.91
C ALA A 25 15.45 -6.54 33.23
N PRO A 26 15.21 -7.62 32.49
CA PRO A 26 16.28 -8.33 31.78
C PRO A 26 16.97 -7.35 30.82
N ALA A 27 18.29 -7.30 30.91
CA ALA A 27 19.14 -6.41 30.12
C ALA A 27 18.90 -6.68 28.62
N ALA A 28 18.19 -5.77 27.96
CA ALA A 28 18.04 -5.78 26.52
C ALA A 28 19.43 -5.68 25.89
N ALA A 29 19.80 -6.67 25.06
CA ALA A 29 21.01 -6.63 24.25
C ALA A 29 20.94 -5.42 23.30
N GLN A 30 21.39 -4.28 23.74
CA GLN A 30 21.59 -3.10 22.92
C GLN A 30 22.58 -3.45 21.83
N LEU A 31 22.18 -3.34 20.56
CA LEU A 31 23.15 -3.33 19.47
C LEU A 31 24.17 -2.24 19.82
N LYS A 32 25.44 -2.67 20.06
CA LYS A 32 26.49 -1.72 20.36
C LYS A 32 26.55 -0.71 19.19
N PRO A 33 26.57 0.59 19.41
CA PRO A 33 26.54 1.60 18.35
C PRO A 33 27.73 1.50 17.38
N THR A 34 28.74 0.70 17.72
CA THR A 34 29.94 0.49 16.88
C THR A 34 30.19 -1.00 16.71
N GLU A 35 30.13 -1.48 15.47
CA GLU A 35 30.33 -2.89 15.16
C GLU A 35 31.42 -3.09 14.09
N ARG A 36 32.01 -4.29 14.10
CA ARG A 36 33.03 -4.72 13.13
C ARG A 36 32.47 -5.80 12.19
N PRO A 37 33.01 -5.90 10.95
CA PRO A 37 32.77 -7.05 10.09
C PRO A 37 33.20 -8.36 10.76
N HIS A 38 32.71 -9.49 10.25
CA HIS A 38 33.07 -10.79 10.78
C HIS A 38 34.59 -11.08 10.64
N PRO A 39 35.25 -11.71 11.61
CA PRO A 39 36.69 -11.95 11.59
C PRO A 39 37.18 -12.82 10.42
N LEU A 40 36.31 -13.64 9.81
CA LEU A 40 36.63 -14.41 8.60
C LEU A 40 36.63 -13.57 7.28
N THR A 41 36.38 -12.29 7.36
CA THR A 41 36.40 -11.36 6.21
C THR A 41 37.68 -11.42 5.36
N PRO A 42 38.91 -11.43 5.95
CA PRO A 42 40.14 -11.50 5.18
C PRO A 42 40.28 -12.80 4.37
N LEU A 43 39.84 -13.93 4.94
CA LEU A 43 39.89 -15.23 4.30
C LEU A 43 38.95 -15.27 3.08
N VAL A 44 37.72 -14.81 3.25
CA VAL A 44 36.72 -14.77 2.19
C VAL A 44 37.13 -13.81 1.05
N ARG A 45 37.82 -12.73 1.37
CA ARG A 45 38.35 -11.80 0.36
C ARG A 45 39.55 -12.33 -0.42
N GLY A 46 40.42 -13.13 0.26
CA GLY A 46 41.64 -13.69 -0.32
C GLY A 46 41.46 -14.99 -1.08
N TRP A 47 40.28 -15.66 -1.03
CA TRP A 47 40.11 -17.01 -1.60
C TRP A 47 40.36 -17.10 -3.10
N LEU A 48 40.03 -16.03 -3.88
CA LEU A 48 40.33 -16.00 -5.32
C LEU A 48 41.82 -16.03 -5.63
N ILE A 49 42.64 -15.42 -4.77
CA ILE A 49 44.11 -15.46 -4.87
C ILE A 49 44.58 -16.90 -4.62
N LEU A 50 44.00 -17.56 -3.62
CA LEU A 50 44.30 -18.97 -3.31
C LEU A 50 43.90 -19.90 -4.48
N VAL A 51 42.75 -19.63 -5.11
CA VAL A 51 42.32 -20.44 -6.30
C VAL A 51 43.21 -20.17 -7.51
N ALA A 52 43.58 -18.92 -7.79
CA ALA A 52 44.51 -18.56 -8.88
C ALA A 52 45.89 -19.25 -8.71
N ILE A 53 46.37 -19.29 -7.48
CA ILE A 53 47.60 -19.99 -7.11
C ILE A 53 47.46 -21.50 -7.34
N ALA A 54 46.36 -22.12 -6.91
CA ALA A 54 46.08 -23.55 -7.08
C ALA A 54 46.00 -23.92 -8.58
N ILE A 55 45.39 -23.07 -9.40
CA ILE A 55 45.31 -23.26 -10.87
C ILE A 55 46.70 -23.13 -11.52
N GLY A 56 47.48 -22.11 -11.14
CA GLY A 56 48.86 -21.94 -11.60
C GLY A 56 49.74 -23.15 -11.29
N TRP A 57 49.62 -23.68 -10.08
CA TRP A 57 50.31 -24.93 -9.65
C TRP A 57 49.80 -26.15 -10.36
N GLY A 58 48.49 -26.29 -10.56
CA GLY A 58 47.92 -27.41 -11.31
C GLY A 58 48.50 -27.52 -12.71
N ARG A 59 48.71 -26.39 -13.35
CA ARG A 59 49.38 -26.33 -14.68
C ARG A 59 50.80 -26.81 -14.60
N GLU A 60 51.61 -26.38 -13.64
CA GLU A 60 53.02 -26.75 -13.46
C GLU A 60 53.15 -28.25 -13.20
N ILE A 61 52.26 -28.81 -12.38
CA ILE A 61 52.22 -30.25 -12.08
C ILE A 61 51.88 -31.05 -13.36
N VAL A 62 50.90 -30.57 -14.16
CA VAL A 62 50.52 -31.24 -15.42
C VAL A 62 51.64 -31.18 -16.48
N THR A 63 52.32 -30.03 -16.60
CA THR A 63 53.45 -29.89 -17.55
C THR A 63 54.67 -30.71 -17.12
N SER A 64 54.93 -30.84 -15.81
CA SER A 64 56.00 -31.67 -15.27
C SER A 64 55.71 -33.18 -15.46
N ALA A 65 54.45 -33.59 -15.44
CA ALA A 65 54.02 -34.97 -15.70
C ALA A 65 54.14 -35.37 -17.17
N SER A 66 54.31 -34.44 -18.11
CA SER A 66 54.43 -34.68 -19.55
C SER A 66 55.88 -34.81 -20.08
N GLY A 67 56.87 -34.88 -19.19
CA GLY A 67 58.20 -35.43 -19.57
C GLY A 67 59.31 -34.42 -19.82
N ASP A 68 59.12 -33.11 -19.63
CA ASP A 68 60.22 -32.14 -19.63
C ASP A 68 60.87 -32.07 -18.25
N GLN A 69 62.18 -32.03 -18.22
CA GLN A 69 63.00 -32.18 -17.02
C GLN A 69 62.62 -31.15 -15.96
N PHE A 70 62.16 -31.62 -14.82
CA PHE A 70 61.89 -30.83 -13.63
C PHE A 70 63.23 -30.32 -13.07
N GLU A 71 63.53 -29.03 -13.25
CA GLU A 71 64.61 -28.34 -12.53
C GLU A 71 64.09 -27.92 -11.15
N PRO A 72 64.53 -28.56 -10.06
CA PRO A 72 64.08 -28.22 -8.71
C PRO A 72 64.51 -26.84 -8.23
N GLY A 73 65.42 -26.17 -8.92
CA GLY A 73 65.93 -24.86 -8.55
C GLY A 73 64.89 -23.72 -8.59
N GLY A 74 63.97 -23.75 -9.56
CA GLY A 74 62.95 -22.73 -9.70
C GLY A 74 61.88 -22.78 -8.61
N LEU A 75 61.52 -23.98 -8.21
CA LEU A 75 60.48 -24.20 -7.16
C LEU A 75 60.95 -23.77 -5.75
N ALA A 76 62.25 -23.96 -5.50
CA ALA A 76 62.86 -23.64 -4.19
C ALA A 76 62.78 -22.11 -3.84
N TRP A 77 62.81 -21.23 -4.82
CA TRP A 77 62.64 -19.80 -4.65
C TRP A 77 61.22 -19.29 -4.80
N PHE A 78 60.44 -19.98 -5.64
CA PHE A 78 59.05 -19.57 -5.87
C PHE A 78 58.12 -19.80 -4.67
N LEU A 79 58.26 -20.90 -3.95
CA LEU A 79 57.47 -21.24 -2.74
C LEU A 79 57.66 -20.21 -1.60
N PRO A 80 58.87 -19.83 -1.22
CA PRO A 80 59.07 -18.80 -0.21
C PRO A 80 58.49 -17.43 -0.61
N ILE A 81 58.70 -17.01 -1.89
CA ILE A 81 58.18 -15.76 -2.40
C ILE A 81 56.63 -15.78 -2.39
N LEU A 82 56.08 -16.86 -2.86
CA LEU A 82 54.61 -17.03 -2.82
C LEU A 82 54.07 -17.04 -1.40
N GLY A 83 54.71 -17.76 -0.48
CA GLY A 83 54.37 -17.76 0.95
C GLY A 83 54.45 -16.35 1.55
N ALA A 84 55.49 -15.62 1.18
CA ALA A 84 55.62 -14.23 1.63
C ALA A 84 54.51 -13.30 1.09
N VAL A 85 54.16 -13.44 -0.20
CA VAL A 85 53.05 -12.67 -0.81
C VAL A 85 51.73 -13.00 -0.17
N VAL A 86 51.44 -14.29 0.09
CA VAL A 86 50.18 -14.72 0.77
C VAL A 86 50.15 -14.21 2.20
N LEU A 87 51.30 -14.30 2.92
CA LEU A 87 51.40 -13.79 4.30
C LEU A 87 51.18 -12.28 4.34
N LEU A 88 51.84 -11.53 3.45
CA LEU A 88 51.67 -10.08 3.33
C LEU A 88 50.20 -9.72 3.00
N ALA A 89 49.55 -10.41 2.07
CA ALA A 89 48.17 -10.23 1.73
C ALA A 89 47.22 -10.53 2.92
N ALA A 90 47.53 -11.58 3.66
CA ALA A 90 46.78 -11.95 4.86
C ALA A 90 46.93 -10.86 5.98
N ILE A 91 48.13 -10.38 6.21
CA ILE A 91 48.38 -9.30 7.18
C ILE A 91 47.68 -8.01 6.73
N ALA A 92 47.79 -7.62 5.45
CA ALA A 92 47.10 -6.46 4.92
C ALA A 92 45.57 -6.59 5.03
N GLY A 93 45.07 -7.78 4.81
CA GLY A 93 43.65 -8.12 5.00
C GLY A 93 43.20 -8.00 6.45
N LEU A 94 43.98 -8.51 7.40
CA LEU A 94 43.69 -8.43 8.84
C LEU A 94 43.77 -6.98 9.32
N VAL A 95 44.77 -6.21 8.90
CA VAL A 95 44.88 -4.79 9.20
C VAL A 95 43.66 -4.03 8.67
N THR A 96 43.29 -4.23 7.42
CA THR A 96 42.09 -3.60 6.85
C THR A 96 40.83 -3.97 7.61
N TRP A 97 40.66 -5.23 7.98
CA TRP A 97 39.55 -5.71 8.80
C TRP A 97 39.52 -5.04 10.18
N TYR A 98 40.66 -4.95 10.86
CA TYR A 98 40.75 -4.39 12.19
C TYR A 98 40.31 -2.92 12.24
N PHE A 99 40.67 -2.14 11.20
CA PHE A 99 40.36 -0.71 11.08
C PHE A 99 39.01 -0.44 10.37
N THR A 100 38.27 -1.47 9.94
CA THR A 100 36.93 -1.28 9.38
C THR A 100 35.88 -1.35 10.49
N ARG A 101 35.11 -0.26 10.66
CA ARG A 101 34.03 -0.17 11.63
C ARG A 101 32.81 0.42 10.97
N PHE A 102 31.62 0.05 11.44
CA PHE A 102 30.37 0.71 11.09
C PHE A 102 29.62 1.10 12.35
N VAL A 103 29.07 2.30 12.33
CA VAL A 103 28.34 2.94 13.41
C VAL A 103 26.95 3.24 12.89
N ILE A 104 25.95 2.83 13.64
CA ILE A 104 24.56 3.10 13.35
C ILE A 104 24.12 4.19 14.31
N ASP A 105 23.99 5.42 13.81
CA ASP A 105 23.45 6.56 14.54
C ASP A 105 21.92 6.66 14.30
N ASP A 106 21.23 7.54 14.99
CA ASP A 106 19.77 7.68 14.86
C ASP A 106 19.31 8.20 13.48
N GLU A 107 20.17 8.90 12.74
CA GLU A 107 19.85 9.54 11.45
C GLU A 107 20.72 9.04 10.30
N GLU A 108 21.88 8.42 10.57
CA GLU A 108 22.84 8.03 9.53
C GLU A 108 23.53 6.70 9.84
N LEU A 109 23.88 5.97 8.78
CA LEU A 109 24.83 4.87 8.84
C LEU A 109 26.21 5.40 8.45
N ARG A 110 27.19 5.28 9.35
CA ARG A 110 28.57 5.70 9.14
C ARG A 110 29.46 4.47 8.97
N ILE A 111 30.22 4.42 7.89
CA ILE A 111 31.19 3.36 7.60
C ILE A 111 32.59 3.99 7.62
N GLU A 112 33.41 3.55 8.57
CA GLU A 112 34.79 3.99 8.71
C GLU A 112 35.73 2.89 8.24
N THR A 113 36.64 3.24 7.34
CA THR A 113 37.62 2.31 6.77
C THR A 113 38.99 2.97 6.68
N GLY A 114 40.05 2.17 6.75
CA GLY A 114 41.44 2.57 6.50
C GLY A 114 42.28 2.68 7.75
N ALA A 115 43.53 2.13 7.68
CA ALA A 115 44.52 2.15 8.75
C ALA A 115 45.36 3.43 8.72
N ILE A 116 45.81 3.84 7.54
CA ILE A 116 46.68 5.02 7.33
C ILE A 116 45.81 6.20 6.87
N PHE A 117 44.99 6.01 5.83
CA PHE A 117 44.08 7.02 5.35
C PHE A 117 42.65 6.66 5.82
N LYS A 118 42.16 7.37 6.81
CA LYS A 118 40.81 7.18 7.33
C LYS A 118 39.78 7.73 6.34
N LYS A 119 38.94 6.87 5.81
CA LYS A 119 37.77 7.23 4.98
C LYS A 119 36.52 6.97 5.77
N SER A 120 35.71 8.00 5.99
CA SER A 120 34.39 7.91 6.60
C SER A 120 33.33 8.19 5.54
N THR A 121 32.44 7.22 5.33
CA THR A 121 31.30 7.36 4.42
C THR A 121 30.05 7.43 5.26
N LYS A 122 29.31 8.53 5.17
CA LYS A 122 28.06 8.78 5.86
C LYS A 122 26.88 8.58 4.91
N ILE A 123 25.89 7.81 5.32
CA ILE A 123 24.69 7.50 4.54
C ILE A 123 23.49 7.87 5.41
N PRO A 124 22.86 9.05 5.18
CA PRO A 124 21.60 9.40 5.85
C PRO A 124 20.50 8.40 5.46
N PHE A 125 19.69 7.98 6.43
CA PHE A 125 18.61 7.00 6.18
C PHE A 125 17.58 7.53 5.19
N GLU A 126 17.30 8.83 5.17
CA GLU A 126 16.41 9.48 4.20
C GLU A 126 16.86 9.32 2.73
N ARG A 127 18.17 9.14 2.48
CA ARG A 127 18.74 8.93 1.15
C ARG A 127 18.85 7.47 0.76
N LEU A 128 18.60 6.56 1.69
CA LEU A 128 18.72 5.13 1.44
C LEU A 128 17.57 4.65 0.55
N GLN A 129 17.92 4.23 -0.67
CA GLN A 129 16.93 3.83 -1.66
C GLN A 129 16.66 2.33 -1.66
N SER A 130 17.71 1.52 -1.53
CA SER A 130 17.57 0.06 -1.45
C SER A 130 18.66 -0.57 -0.61
N VAL A 131 18.36 -1.75 -0.07
CA VAL A 131 19.29 -2.59 0.69
C VAL A 131 19.17 -4.01 0.18
N ASP A 132 20.21 -4.45 -0.56
CA ASP A 132 20.26 -5.79 -1.14
C ASP A 132 21.21 -6.69 -0.38
N ILE A 133 20.89 -7.97 -0.26
CA ILE A 133 21.75 -8.97 0.36
C ILE A 133 22.43 -9.79 -0.76
N ILE A 134 23.75 -9.81 -0.75
CA ILE A 134 24.56 -10.58 -1.69
C ILE A 134 25.36 -11.61 -0.92
N GLN A 135 25.35 -12.87 -1.37
CA GLN A 135 26.15 -13.95 -0.78
C GLN A 135 27.09 -14.55 -1.82
N PRO A 136 28.35 -14.06 -1.91
CA PRO A 136 29.37 -14.71 -2.68
C PRO A 136 29.59 -16.17 -2.23
N LEU A 137 29.97 -17.06 -3.16
CA LEU A 137 30.14 -18.51 -2.89
C LEU A 137 30.97 -18.76 -1.63
N ALA A 138 32.13 -18.12 -1.53
CA ALA A 138 33.00 -18.28 -0.38
C ALA A 138 32.37 -17.78 0.93
N ALA A 139 31.65 -16.66 0.90
CA ALA A 139 30.92 -16.14 2.03
C ALA A 139 29.75 -17.07 2.43
N ARG A 140 29.08 -17.67 1.44
CA ARG A 140 27.99 -18.62 1.64
C ARG A 140 28.46 -19.90 2.37
N MET A 141 29.63 -20.42 2.03
CA MET A 141 30.21 -21.60 2.69
C MET A 141 30.49 -21.38 4.18
N VAL A 142 30.81 -20.15 4.59
CA VAL A 142 31.08 -19.78 5.98
C VAL A 142 29.92 -19.03 6.65
N GLY A 143 28.72 -19.01 6.04
CA GLY A 143 27.53 -18.43 6.62
C GLY A 143 27.52 -16.89 6.67
N LEU A 144 28.29 -16.22 5.80
CA LEU A 144 28.40 -14.78 5.72
C LEU A 144 27.60 -14.18 4.55
N ALA A 145 27.27 -12.90 4.66
CA ALA A 145 26.61 -12.12 3.63
C ALA A 145 27.19 -10.69 3.54
N GLU A 146 27.02 -10.03 2.42
CA GLU A 146 27.34 -8.65 2.14
C GLU A 146 26.04 -7.87 1.94
N LEU A 147 25.91 -6.69 2.57
CA LEU A 147 24.82 -5.75 2.32
C LEU A 147 25.28 -4.70 1.30
N ARG A 148 24.51 -4.53 0.25
CA ARG A 148 24.67 -3.46 -0.74
C ARG A 148 23.63 -2.39 -0.45
N LEU A 149 24.11 -1.20 -0.13
CA LEU A 149 23.33 -0.03 0.24
C LEU A 149 23.33 0.95 -0.92
N ASP A 150 22.20 1.30 -1.45
CA ASP A 150 22.06 2.30 -2.50
C ASP A 150 21.44 3.58 -1.94
N ALA A 151 22.18 4.68 -2.03
CA ALA A 151 21.77 6.00 -1.57
C ALA A 151 21.49 6.97 -2.73
N GLY A 152 21.15 6.46 -3.91
CA GLY A 152 20.78 7.23 -5.09
C GLY A 152 21.99 7.75 -5.90
N ASN A 153 22.98 8.37 -5.26
CA ASN A 153 24.20 8.86 -5.94
C ASN A 153 25.45 8.02 -5.65
N SER A 154 25.35 7.05 -4.74
CA SER A 154 26.46 6.17 -4.38
C SER A 154 25.97 4.82 -3.89
N THR A 155 26.64 3.78 -4.34
CA THR A 155 26.44 2.43 -3.84
C THR A 155 27.55 2.09 -2.86
N THR A 156 27.22 1.74 -1.64
CA THR A 156 28.18 1.34 -0.61
C THR A 156 27.98 -0.11 -0.22
N LYS A 157 29.06 -0.86 -0.04
CA LYS A 157 29.03 -2.29 0.31
C LYS A 157 29.47 -2.49 1.74
N LEU A 158 28.58 -3.01 2.59
CA LEU A 158 28.89 -3.43 3.95
C LEU A 158 29.23 -4.92 3.92
N ARG A 159 30.54 -5.24 3.95
CA ARG A 159 31.02 -6.58 3.67
C ARG A 159 31.06 -7.46 4.89
N TYR A 160 30.58 -8.68 4.70
CA TYR A 160 30.73 -9.86 5.55
C TYR A 160 30.20 -9.73 6.96
N LEU A 161 28.88 -9.73 7.04
CA LEU A 161 28.10 -9.93 8.26
C LEU A 161 27.62 -11.40 8.34
N SER A 162 27.32 -11.89 9.52
CA SER A 162 26.57 -13.17 9.62
C SER A 162 25.18 -12.99 8.98
N ARG A 163 24.62 -14.08 8.42
CA ARG A 163 23.33 -14.07 7.70
C ARG A 163 22.22 -13.38 8.49
N GLY A 164 21.98 -13.83 9.73
CA GLY A 164 20.94 -13.28 10.59
C GLY A 164 21.13 -11.80 10.89
N LYS A 165 22.40 -11.37 11.05
CA LYS A 165 22.72 -9.97 11.27
C LYS A 165 22.51 -9.11 10.02
N ALA A 166 22.84 -9.62 8.84
CA ALA A 166 22.62 -8.95 7.57
C ALA A 166 21.11 -8.75 7.29
N SER A 167 20.29 -9.76 7.59
CA SER A 167 18.83 -9.66 7.44
C SER A 167 18.23 -8.64 8.41
N ARG A 168 18.54 -8.73 9.69
CA ARG A 168 18.06 -7.76 10.71
C ARG A 168 18.48 -6.32 10.40
N LEU A 169 19.73 -6.13 9.99
CA LEU A 169 20.23 -4.81 9.63
C LEU A 169 19.53 -4.26 8.37
N ARG A 170 19.28 -5.08 7.36
CA ARG A 170 18.51 -4.69 6.18
C ARG A 170 17.12 -4.20 6.57
N ASP A 171 16.40 -4.99 7.36
CA ASP A 171 15.02 -4.69 7.74
C ASP A 171 14.94 -3.43 8.62
N TYR A 172 15.91 -3.26 9.53
CA TYR A 172 16.08 -2.04 10.32
C TYR A 172 16.33 -0.81 9.45
N LEU A 173 17.30 -0.88 8.52
CA LEU A 173 17.64 0.23 7.65
C LEU A 173 16.49 0.63 6.73
N LEU A 174 15.76 -0.34 6.18
CA LEU A 174 14.58 -0.09 5.35
C LEU A 174 13.43 0.52 6.16
N THR A 175 13.23 0.11 7.41
CA THR A 175 12.20 0.67 8.29
C THR A 175 12.52 2.13 8.65
N ARG A 176 13.78 2.43 8.98
CA ARG A 176 14.24 3.80 9.26
C ARG A 176 14.18 4.71 8.03
N ALA A 177 14.54 4.20 6.86
CA ALA A 177 14.49 4.95 5.59
C ALA A 177 13.07 5.41 5.23
N HIS A 178 12.04 4.71 5.73
CA HIS A 178 10.63 5.06 5.49
C HIS A 178 9.98 5.85 6.64
N GLY A 179 10.77 6.43 7.53
CA GLY A 179 10.28 7.31 8.60
C GLY A 179 9.57 6.62 9.77
N GLN A 180 9.51 5.29 9.80
CA GLN A 180 8.91 4.53 10.90
C GLN A 180 9.92 4.36 12.04
N ARG A 181 9.53 4.73 13.26
CA ARG A 181 10.29 4.43 14.48
C ARG A 181 10.12 2.96 14.84
N ALA A 182 10.84 2.07 14.18
CA ALA A 182 10.90 0.69 14.61
C ALA A 182 11.97 0.51 15.68
N SER A 183 11.62 -0.07 16.81
CA SER A 183 12.60 -0.55 17.76
C SER A 183 13.15 -1.90 17.28
N ILE A 184 14.44 -2.13 17.45
CA ILE A 184 15.13 -3.39 17.12
C ILE A 184 14.57 -4.58 17.94
N ARG A 185 13.71 -4.32 18.93
CA ARG A 185 13.10 -5.30 19.83
C ARG A 185 12.02 -6.16 19.16
N ASP A 186 11.42 -5.70 18.06
CA ASP A 186 10.27 -6.37 17.46
C ASP A 186 10.63 -7.33 16.32
N LEU A 187 11.93 -7.57 16.10
CA LEU A 187 12.41 -8.50 15.09
C LEU A 187 12.76 -9.84 15.73
N ASP A 188 11.82 -10.77 15.72
CA ASP A 188 12.00 -12.14 16.22
C ASP A 188 13.19 -12.83 15.55
N GLU A 189 14.02 -13.48 16.38
CA GLU A 189 15.20 -14.23 15.95
C GLU A 189 14.84 -15.42 15.04
N GLU A 190 13.65 -15.97 15.18
CA GLU A 190 13.08 -17.06 14.38
C GLU A 190 12.72 -16.62 12.94
N ALA A 191 12.20 -15.42 12.76
CA ALA A 191 11.89 -14.85 11.44
C ALA A 191 13.16 -14.58 10.61
N ALA A 192 14.27 -14.23 11.27
CA ALA A 192 15.55 -13.99 10.59
C ALA A 192 16.25 -15.29 10.13
N ALA A 193 16.06 -16.40 10.84
CA ALA A 193 16.61 -17.70 10.47
C ALA A 193 15.83 -18.36 9.31
N SER A 194 14.52 -18.15 9.22
CA SER A 194 13.64 -18.75 8.21
C SER A 194 13.88 -18.19 6.80
N ILE A 195 14.37 -16.95 6.67
CA ILE A 195 14.61 -16.30 5.37
C ILE A 195 15.71 -17.00 4.55
N PHE A 196 16.57 -17.78 5.20
CA PHE A 196 17.70 -18.44 4.54
C PHE A 196 17.66 -19.96 4.52
N THR A 197 16.87 -20.60 5.36
CA THR A 197 16.76 -22.05 5.42
C THR A 197 15.64 -22.57 4.55
N ASP A 198 14.58 -21.77 4.37
CA ASP A 198 13.52 -22.04 3.41
C ASP A 198 13.34 -20.80 2.52
N LEU A 199 13.52 -20.97 1.24
CA LEU A 199 13.10 -20.02 0.24
C LEU A 199 11.58 -19.90 0.36
N GLY A 200 11.09 -19.09 1.32
CA GLY A 200 9.73 -18.65 1.24
C GLY A 200 8.70 -19.04 2.29
N VAL A 201 8.91 -18.77 3.55
CA VAL A 201 7.76 -18.80 4.50
C VAL A 201 7.09 -17.42 4.69
N ALA A 202 7.80 -16.32 4.44
CA ALA A 202 7.23 -14.97 4.53
C ALA A 202 6.84 -14.38 3.16
N ASP A 203 7.44 -14.84 2.05
CA ASP A 203 7.17 -14.32 0.72
C ASP A 203 6.36 -15.36 -0.07
N ARG A 204 5.26 -14.97 -0.67
CA ARG A 204 4.51 -15.84 -1.59
C ARG A 204 5.28 -15.94 -2.92
N PRO A 205 5.82 -17.12 -3.30
CA PRO A 205 6.47 -17.27 -4.60
C PRO A 205 5.43 -17.11 -5.71
N LEU A 206 5.60 -16.08 -6.54
CA LEU A 206 4.75 -15.83 -7.69
C LEU A 206 5.20 -16.69 -8.87
N VAL A 207 6.51 -16.67 -9.16
CA VAL A 207 7.09 -17.39 -10.31
C VAL A 207 8.42 -17.99 -9.90
N ARG A 208 8.61 -19.28 -10.19
CA ARG A 208 9.90 -19.98 -10.05
C ARG A 208 10.32 -20.56 -11.39
N ILE A 209 11.46 -20.11 -11.89
CA ILE A 209 11.95 -20.53 -13.22
C ILE A 209 12.82 -21.77 -13.05
N LEU A 210 12.43 -22.85 -13.75
CA LEU A 210 13.21 -24.09 -13.79
C LEU A 210 14.55 -23.87 -14.50
N PRO A 211 15.66 -24.43 -13.99
CA PRO A 211 16.96 -24.30 -14.61
C PRO A 211 16.99 -24.72 -16.09
N GLN A 212 16.24 -25.75 -16.45
CA GLN A 212 16.11 -26.22 -17.82
C GLN A 212 15.53 -25.14 -18.74
N ARG A 213 14.43 -24.48 -18.31
CA ARG A 213 13.80 -23.38 -19.08
C ARG A 213 14.78 -22.22 -19.26
N LEU A 214 15.55 -21.90 -18.23
CA LEU A 214 16.57 -20.85 -18.30
C LEU A 214 17.66 -21.17 -19.31
N ILE A 215 18.19 -22.41 -19.31
CA ILE A 215 19.24 -22.86 -20.22
C ILE A 215 18.74 -22.86 -21.68
N PHE A 216 17.57 -23.48 -21.93
CA PHE A 216 17.00 -23.51 -23.29
C PHE A 216 16.58 -22.11 -23.76
N GLY A 217 16.02 -21.29 -22.86
CA GLY A 217 15.70 -19.91 -23.17
C GLY A 217 16.92 -19.10 -23.56
N PHE A 218 18.05 -19.26 -22.87
CA PHE A 218 19.29 -18.61 -23.23
C PHE A 218 19.83 -19.10 -24.59
N LEU A 219 19.89 -20.40 -24.81
CA LEU A 219 20.38 -20.99 -26.05
C LEU A 219 19.57 -20.61 -27.29
N LEU A 220 18.26 -20.38 -27.12
CA LEU A 220 17.35 -19.92 -28.17
C LEU A 220 17.19 -18.39 -28.22
N SER A 221 17.94 -17.65 -27.40
CA SER A 221 17.89 -16.19 -27.43
C SER A 221 18.66 -15.59 -28.58
N THR A 222 18.20 -14.47 -29.14
CA THR A 222 18.93 -13.73 -30.18
C THR A 222 20.27 -13.19 -29.68
N GLU A 223 20.40 -12.94 -28.39
CA GLU A 223 21.64 -12.48 -27.75
C GLU A 223 22.78 -13.50 -27.88
N TRP A 224 22.45 -14.78 -27.95
CA TRP A 224 23.39 -15.88 -28.14
C TRP A 224 23.51 -16.31 -29.60
N LEU A 225 22.38 -16.45 -30.28
CA LEU A 225 22.35 -17.02 -31.65
C LEU A 225 23.07 -16.14 -32.67
N VAL A 226 22.95 -14.81 -32.56
CA VAL A 226 23.61 -13.89 -33.50
C VAL A 226 25.13 -13.96 -33.38
N PRO A 227 25.74 -13.80 -32.20
CA PRO A 227 27.21 -14.00 -32.06
C PRO A 227 27.67 -15.40 -32.46
N ALA A 228 26.88 -16.45 -32.13
CA ALA A 228 27.19 -17.83 -32.53
C ALA A 228 27.18 -17.99 -34.03
N ALA A 229 26.17 -17.50 -34.73
CA ALA A 229 26.10 -17.55 -36.19
C ALA A 229 27.26 -16.81 -36.87
N ILE A 230 27.61 -15.63 -36.38
CA ILE A 230 28.76 -14.86 -36.86
C ILE A 230 30.05 -15.67 -36.65
N THR A 231 30.25 -16.26 -35.47
CA THR A 231 31.45 -17.06 -35.17
C THR A 231 31.53 -18.28 -36.07
N ILE A 232 30.44 -19.00 -36.28
CA ILE A 232 30.34 -20.15 -37.16
C ILE A 232 30.64 -19.72 -38.61
N THR A 233 30.07 -18.62 -39.08
CA THR A 233 30.31 -18.07 -40.41
C THR A 233 31.80 -17.75 -40.62
N ILE A 234 32.42 -17.06 -39.67
CA ILE A 234 33.87 -16.74 -39.72
C ILE A 234 34.67 -18.04 -39.76
N LEU A 235 34.34 -19.03 -38.95
CA LEU A 235 35.04 -20.33 -38.94
C LEU A 235 34.90 -21.06 -40.26
N VAL A 236 33.71 -21.11 -40.85
CA VAL A 236 33.48 -21.78 -42.15
C VAL A 236 34.22 -21.06 -43.28
N VAL A 237 34.15 -19.75 -43.35
CA VAL A 237 34.83 -18.95 -44.39
C VAL A 237 36.35 -19.07 -44.28
N THR A 238 36.93 -19.00 -43.07
CA THR A 238 38.37 -19.12 -42.87
C THR A 238 38.88 -20.55 -43.15
N ALA A 239 38.06 -21.57 -42.83
CA ALA A 239 38.36 -22.95 -43.19
C ALA A 239 38.34 -23.15 -44.72
N ALA A 240 37.33 -22.63 -45.44
CA ALA A 240 37.19 -22.70 -46.88
C ALA A 240 38.33 -21.98 -47.63
N LEU A 241 38.86 -20.92 -47.08
CA LEU A 241 40.01 -20.17 -47.64
C LEU A 241 41.35 -20.70 -47.18
N ALA A 242 41.43 -21.83 -46.50
CA ALA A 242 42.67 -22.41 -45.91
C ALA A 242 43.43 -21.40 -44.99
N ALA A 243 42.74 -20.37 -44.48
CA ALA A 243 43.30 -19.31 -43.66
C ALA A 243 43.09 -19.57 -42.15
N LEU A 244 42.66 -20.77 -41.76
CA LEU A 244 42.33 -21.13 -40.38
C LEU A 244 43.48 -20.85 -39.38
N PRO A 245 44.77 -21.16 -39.68
CA PRO A 245 45.85 -20.87 -38.74
C PRO A 245 46.01 -19.38 -38.44
N TYR A 246 45.75 -18.50 -39.42
CA TYR A 246 45.84 -17.04 -39.24
C TYR A 246 44.60 -16.46 -38.51
N ALA A 247 43.49 -17.13 -38.62
CA ALA A 247 42.25 -16.73 -37.95
C ALA A 247 42.20 -17.11 -36.46
N LEU A 248 43.01 -18.12 -36.01
CA LEU A 248 42.99 -18.58 -34.60
C LEU A 248 43.30 -17.46 -33.61
N GLY A 249 44.19 -16.52 -33.95
CA GLY A 249 44.53 -15.37 -33.13
C GLY A 249 43.32 -14.48 -32.80
N GLY A 250 42.36 -14.39 -33.71
CA GLY A 250 41.10 -13.64 -33.48
C GLY A 250 39.96 -14.50 -32.94
N LEU A 251 39.90 -15.77 -33.33
CA LEU A 251 38.85 -16.70 -32.89
C LEU A 251 38.95 -17.05 -31.40
N ILE A 252 40.17 -17.23 -30.85
CA ILE A 252 40.34 -17.57 -29.43
C ILE A 252 39.77 -16.49 -28.49
N PRO A 253 40.10 -15.19 -28.65
CA PRO A 253 39.45 -14.13 -27.84
C PRO A 253 37.93 -14.08 -27.99
N LEU A 254 37.42 -14.33 -29.21
CA LEU A 254 35.99 -14.35 -29.50
C LEU A 254 35.29 -15.50 -28.75
N LEU A 255 35.85 -16.71 -28.78
CA LEU A 255 35.36 -17.88 -28.06
C LEU A 255 35.42 -17.66 -26.54
N ILE A 256 36.50 -17.08 -26.02
CA ILE A 256 36.60 -16.74 -24.59
C ILE A 256 35.53 -15.71 -24.21
N GLY A 257 35.33 -14.68 -25.03
CA GLY A 257 34.26 -13.68 -24.82
C GLY A 257 32.87 -14.31 -24.79
N MET A 258 32.61 -15.20 -25.71
CA MET A 258 31.35 -15.95 -25.82
C MET A 258 31.15 -16.90 -24.63
N LEU A 259 32.16 -17.63 -24.20
CA LEU A 259 32.10 -18.47 -22.98
C LEU A 259 31.88 -17.62 -21.74
N THR A 260 32.49 -16.47 -21.64
CA THR A 260 32.32 -15.53 -20.56
C THR A 260 30.88 -14.98 -20.51
N LEU A 261 30.29 -14.68 -21.67
CA LEU A 261 28.88 -14.23 -21.77
C LEU A 261 27.91 -15.31 -21.31
N VAL A 262 28.11 -16.57 -21.75
CA VAL A 262 27.36 -17.76 -21.30
C VAL A 262 27.46 -17.90 -19.79
N TRP A 263 28.69 -17.91 -19.29
CA TRP A 263 28.96 -18.08 -17.85
C TRP A 263 28.26 -17.01 -17.00
N ARG A 264 28.46 -15.75 -17.36
CA ARG A 264 27.86 -14.62 -16.60
C ARG A 264 26.35 -14.66 -16.64
N ARG A 265 25.74 -14.94 -17.79
CA ARG A 265 24.28 -14.89 -17.98
C ARG A 265 23.58 -16.08 -17.29
N LEU A 266 24.06 -17.31 -17.53
CA LEU A 266 23.44 -18.51 -16.94
C LEU A 266 23.66 -18.56 -15.42
N ILE A 267 24.88 -18.38 -14.96
CA ILE A 267 25.21 -18.49 -13.54
C ILE A 267 24.57 -17.34 -12.73
N GLY A 268 24.56 -16.14 -13.30
CA GLY A 268 23.94 -14.97 -12.65
C GLY A 268 22.42 -15.06 -12.52
N MET A 269 21.74 -15.78 -13.43
CA MET A 269 20.28 -15.92 -13.42
C MET A 269 19.80 -17.29 -12.90
N PHE A 270 20.69 -18.15 -12.45
CA PHE A 270 20.33 -19.48 -11.96
C PHE A 270 19.48 -19.40 -10.70
N ASN A 271 18.60 -20.39 -10.46
CA ASN A 271 17.66 -20.41 -9.33
C ASN A 271 16.80 -19.15 -9.21
N PHE A 272 16.31 -18.65 -10.35
CA PHE A 272 15.51 -17.44 -10.38
C PHE A 272 14.14 -17.67 -9.74
N THR A 273 13.80 -16.82 -8.77
CA THR A 273 12.49 -16.80 -8.10
C THR A 273 12.03 -15.38 -7.96
N LEU A 274 10.80 -15.10 -8.41
CA LEU A 274 10.06 -13.87 -8.15
C LEU A 274 9.04 -14.17 -7.05
N ALA A 275 9.05 -13.40 -5.99
CA ALA A 275 8.14 -13.56 -4.87
C ALA A 275 7.46 -12.22 -4.53
N GLU A 276 6.27 -12.31 -3.94
CA GLU A 276 5.57 -11.16 -3.38
C GLU A 276 6.05 -10.93 -1.95
N SER A 277 6.40 -9.69 -1.64
CA SER A 277 6.86 -9.26 -0.33
C SER A 277 5.93 -8.13 0.16
N PRO A 278 5.74 -7.93 1.47
CA PRO A 278 4.91 -6.85 2.01
C PRO A 278 5.27 -5.44 1.50
N ARG A 279 6.50 -5.29 0.98
CA ARG A 279 7.04 -4.01 0.47
C ARG A 279 7.22 -3.97 -1.05
N GLY A 280 6.61 -4.89 -1.80
CA GLY A 280 6.72 -4.96 -3.26
C GLY A 280 7.11 -6.34 -3.76
N LEU A 281 7.99 -6.43 -4.74
CA LEU A 281 8.46 -7.67 -5.31
C LEU A 281 9.86 -8.01 -4.80
N ARG A 282 10.18 -9.30 -4.67
CA ARG A 282 11.51 -9.78 -4.32
C ARG A 282 12.02 -10.72 -5.41
N VAL A 283 13.18 -10.39 -5.96
CA VAL A 283 13.89 -11.21 -6.95
C VAL A 283 15.06 -11.90 -6.27
N THR A 284 15.07 -13.21 -6.27
CA THR A 284 16.20 -14.03 -5.79
C THR A 284 16.80 -14.79 -6.96
N ARG A 285 18.14 -14.69 -7.14
CA ARG A 285 18.85 -15.31 -8.27
C ARG A 285 20.32 -15.54 -7.96
N GLY A 286 20.96 -16.39 -8.75
CA GLY A 286 22.40 -16.64 -8.75
C GLY A 286 22.77 -18.03 -8.24
N LEU A 287 23.79 -18.64 -8.88
CA LEU A 287 24.38 -19.91 -8.47
C LEU A 287 25.60 -19.68 -7.57
N THR A 288 26.56 -18.90 -8.04
CA THR A 288 27.79 -18.58 -7.31
C THR A 288 27.60 -17.39 -6.35
N ASN A 289 26.89 -16.36 -6.80
CA ASN A 289 26.56 -15.17 -6.01
C ASN A 289 25.05 -15.11 -5.86
N LEU A 290 24.52 -15.63 -4.74
CA LEU A 290 23.10 -15.54 -4.45
C LEU A 290 22.76 -14.10 -4.08
N THR A 291 21.91 -13.48 -4.90
CA THR A 291 21.45 -12.10 -4.71
C THR A 291 19.96 -12.12 -4.39
N SER A 292 19.57 -11.47 -3.31
CA SER A 292 18.17 -11.18 -2.98
C SER A 292 17.94 -9.69 -3.07
N GLN A 293 17.20 -9.28 -4.10
CA GLN A 293 16.93 -7.90 -4.46
C GLN A 293 15.47 -7.58 -4.16
N SER A 294 15.23 -6.48 -3.44
CA SER A 294 13.87 -5.95 -3.26
C SER A 294 13.56 -4.92 -4.33
N VAL A 295 12.41 -5.06 -4.98
CA VAL A 295 11.91 -4.18 -6.04
C VAL A 295 10.63 -3.50 -5.56
N PRO A 296 10.71 -2.27 -5.02
CA PRO A 296 9.52 -1.52 -4.63
C PRO A 296 8.71 -1.14 -5.89
N ILE A 297 7.41 -1.44 -5.89
CA ILE A 297 6.53 -1.24 -7.05
C ILE A 297 6.42 0.24 -7.42
N ASP A 298 6.37 1.13 -6.45
CA ASP A 298 6.28 2.58 -6.62
C ASP A 298 7.49 3.20 -7.35
N ARG A 299 8.66 2.50 -7.32
CA ARG A 299 9.90 2.91 -7.99
C ARG A 299 10.03 2.41 -9.43
N ILE A 300 9.14 1.55 -9.89
CA ILE A 300 9.13 1.09 -11.26
C ILE A 300 8.66 2.23 -12.17
N GLN A 301 9.47 2.53 -13.18
CA GLN A 301 9.24 3.64 -14.10
C GLN A 301 8.69 3.18 -15.45
N GLY A 302 8.87 1.93 -15.79
CA GLY A 302 8.39 1.33 -17.03
C GLY A 302 8.67 -0.16 -17.06
N VAL A 303 8.00 -0.85 -17.97
CA VAL A 303 8.10 -2.30 -18.18
C VAL A 303 8.46 -2.56 -19.64
N LYS A 304 9.37 -3.47 -19.86
CA LYS A 304 9.76 -3.95 -21.20
C LYS A 304 9.50 -5.43 -21.29
N VAL A 305 8.66 -5.84 -22.24
CA VAL A 305 8.42 -7.23 -22.56
C VAL A 305 9.05 -7.55 -23.91
N GLY A 306 9.98 -8.48 -23.92
CA GLY A 306 10.71 -8.90 -25.12
C GLY A 306 10.42 -10.36 -25.48
N GLN A 307 10.24 -10.65 -26.76
CA GLN A 307 10.06 -12.00 -27.27
C GLN A 307 11.04 -12.26 -28.42
N SER A 308 12.02 -13.13 -28.20
CA SER A 308 12.94 -13.57 -29.28
C SER A 308 12.19 -14.35 -30.35
N LEU A 309 12.65 -14.31 -31.59
CA LEU A 309 12.05 -15.00 -32.72
C LEU A 309 11.83 -16.50 -32.47
N LEU A 310 12.83 -17.20 -31.90
CA LEU A 310 12.72 -18.61 -31.59
C LEU A 310 11.93 -18.92 -30.31
N TRP A 311 11.57 -17.90 -29.53
CA TRP A 311 10.71 -18.04 -28.37
C TRP A 311 9.23 -17.98 -28.73
N LYS A 312 8.88 -17.40 -29.90
CA LYS A 312 7.49 -17.28 -30.35
C LYS A 312 6.74 -18.62 -30.35
N PRO A 313 7.25 -19.71 -30.96
CA PRO A 313 6.55 -21.00 -30.98
C PRO A 313 6.46 -21.65 -29.57
N LEU A 314 7.30 -21.23 -28.62
CA LEU A 314 7.31 -21.75 -27.25
C LEU A 314 6.48 -20.88 -26.28
N GLY A 315 5.95 -19.75 -26.75
CA GLY A 315 5.21 -18.81 -25.90
C GLY A 315 6.06 -18.22 -24.77
N TRP A 316 7.38 -18.05 -24.98
CA TRP A 316 8.28 -17.50 -23.98
C TRP A 316 8.53 -16.02 -24.17
N TYR A 317 8.64 -15.32 -23.03
CA TYR A 317 8.87 -13.89 -22.95
C TYR A 317 9.92 -13.57 -21.92
N ARG A 318 10.52 -12.41 -22.03
CA ARG A 318 11.40 -11.79 -21.03
C ARG A 318 10.75 -10.50 -20.56
N MET A 319 10.78 -10.25 -19.26
CA MET A 319 10.30 -9.01 -18.68
C MET A 319 11.44 -8.29 -17.94
N ASP A 320 11.71 -7.08 -18.36
CA ASP A 320 12.65 -6.16 -17.71
C ASP A 320 11.85 -4.95 -17.19
N VAL A 321 12.35 -4.29 -16.14
CA VAL A 321 11.73 -3.11 -15.53
C VAL A 321 12.76 -2.02 -15.31
N ASP A 322 12.35 -0.77 -15.50
CA ASP A 322 13.12 0.39 -15.07
C ASP A 322 12.84 0.65 -13.60
N ILE A 323 13.87 0.67 -12.77
CA ILE A 323 13.77 0.93 -11.33
C ILE A 323 14.54 2.20 -11.02
N LEU A 324 13.86 3.20 -10.45
CA LEU A 324 14.50 4.45 -10.05
C LEU A 324 15.58 4.18 -8.99
N GLY A 325 16.81 4.64 -9.25
CA GLY A 325 17.95 4.51 -8.35
C GLY A 325 18.93 3.37 -8.69
N TYR A 326 18.56 2.42 -9.58
CA TYR A 326 19.45 1.32 -9.98
C TYR A 326 20.28 1.60 -11.24
N ALA A 327 20.12 2.76 -11.86
CA ALA A 327 20.76 3.12 -13.13
C ALA A 327 22.12 3.79 -12.99
N HIS A 328 22.83 3.66 -11.87
CA HIS A 328 24.14 4.29 -11.73
C HIS A 328 25.23 3.49 -12.43
N GLU A 329 25.93 4.20 -13.29
CA GLU A 329 27.13 3.83 -13.99
C GLU A 329 28.29 3.52 -13.02
N ASP A 330 28.36 2.30 -12.52
CA ASP A 330 29.65 1.70 -12.26
C ASP A 330 30.09 1.05 -13.56
N SER A 331 30.89 1.79 -14.32
CA SER A 331 31.43 1.40 -15.64
C SER A 331 32.29 0.14 -15.63
N ASP A 332 32.52 -0.47 -14.48
CA ASP A 332 33.36 -1.66 -14.33
C ASP A 332 32.63 -2.98 -14.04
N ASN A 333 31.31 -2.95 -13.81
CA ASN A 333 30.57 -4.19 -13.55
C ASN A 333 29.20 -4.23 -14.23
N ASN A 334 29.03 -5.15 -15.18
CA ASN A 334 27.78 -5.54 -15.86
C ASN A 334 26.65 -6.01 -14.90
N GLU A 335 26.72 -5.72 -13.60
CA GLU A 335 25.70 -6.08 -12.61
C GLU A 335 24.46 -5.16 -12.69
N SER A 336 24.60 -3.94 -13.23
CA SER A 336 23.49 -3.02 -13.41
C SER A 336 22.42 -3.53 -14.39
N SER A 337 22.83 -4.17 -15.49
CA SER A 337 21.90 -4.76 -16.47
C SER A 337 21.15 -5.98 -15.92
N ALA A 338 21.73 -6.69 -14.96
CA ALA A 338 21.11 -7.84 -14.33
C ALA A 338 20.08 -7.44 -13.26
N SER A 339 20.20 -6.23 -12.68
CA SER A 339 19.28 -5.74 -11.64
C SER A 339 17.90 -5.35 -12.16
N SER A 340 17.76 -5.08 -13.46
CA SER A 340 16.51 -4.71 -14.12
C SER A 340 15.65 -5.88 -14.59
N VAL A 341 16.16 -7.11 -14.59
CA VAL A 341 15.44 -8.31 -15.07
C VAL A 341 14.44 -8.76 -14.01
N LEU A 342 13.15 -8.68 -14.32
CA LEU A 342 12.08 -9.17 -13.46
C LEU A 342 11.70 -10.63 -13.76
N LEU A 343 11.73 -11.03 -15.04
CA LEU A 343 11.53 -12.41 -15.50
C LEU A 343 12.45 -12.70 -16.69
N PRO A 344 13.48 -13.57 -16.55
CA PRO A 344 14.43 -13.86 -17.64
C PRO A 344 13.85 -14.72 -18.75
N VAL A 345 12.98 -15.69 -18.43
CA VAL A 345 12.26 -16.54 -19.38
C VAL A 345 10.94 -16.98 -18.73
N ALA A 346 9.84 -16.48 -19.21
CA ALA A 346 8.50 -16.71 -18.61
C ALA A 346 7.47 -17.03 -19.69
N THR A 347 6.37 -17.68 -19.30
CA THR A 347 5.17 -17.84 -20.13
C THR A 347 4.35 -16.55 -20.12
N LEU A 348 3.37 -16.43 -21.02
CA LEU A 348 2.49 -15.26 -21.04
C LEU A 348 1.76 -15.08 -19.73
N ASP A 349 1.18 -16.14 -19.17
CA ASP A 349 0.46 -16.11 -17.89
C ASP A 349 1.35 -15.61 -16.72
N GLU A 350 2.63 -16.03 -16.71
CA GLU A 350 3.62 -15.58 -15.71
C GLU A 350 3.95 -14.08 -15.88
N VAL A 351 3.99 -13.60 -17.13
CA VAL A 351 4.22 -12.18 -17.45
C VAL A 351 3.00 -11.35 -17.06
N GLU A 352 1.79 -11.79 -17.39
CA GLU A 352 0.54 -11.11 -17.01
C GLU A 352 0.38 -11.03 -15.49
N LEU A 353 0.67 -12.14 -14.79
CA LEU A 353 0.68 -12.15 -13.33
C LEU A 353 1.66 -11.12 -12.76
N ALA A 354 2.87 -11.03 -13.30
CA ALA A 354 3.88 -10.08 -12.85
C ALA A 354 3.51 -8.63 -13.21
N ILE A 355 2.99 -8.39 -14.42
CA ILE A 355 2.51 -7.06 -14.85
C ILE A 355 1.33 -6.61 -14.00
N GLY A 356 0.38 -7.49 -13.72
CA GLY A 356 -0.78 -7.18 -12.87
C GLY A 356 -0.39 -6.75 -11.44
N ARG A 357 0.79 -7.19 -10.94
CA ARG A 357 1.34 -6.72 -9.66
C ARG A 357 2.07 -5.37 -9.78
N VAL A 358 2.75 -5.13 -10.91
CA VAL A 358 3.49 -3.89 -11.16
C VAL A 358 2.55 -2.76 -11.59
N LEU A 359 1.57 -3.06 -12.42
CA LEU A 359 0.59 -2.13 -12.99
C LEU A 359 -0.83 -2.69 -12.78
N PRO A 360 -1.43 -2.52 -11.60
CA PRO A 360 -2.76 -3.07 -11.30
C PRO A 360 -3.82 -2.57 -12.29
N GLY A 361 -4.58 -3.52 -12.85
CA GLY A 361 -5.63 -3.25 -13.83
C GLY A 361 -5.14 -3.00 -15.26
N PHE A 362 -3.86 -3.23 -15.54
CA PHE A 362 -3.31 -3.17 -16.88
C PHE A 362 -3.53 -4.51 -17.62
N ASP A 363 -4.08 -4.43 -18.83
CA ASP A 363 -4.27 -5.57 -19.74
C ASP A 363 -3.49 -5.30 -21.03
N LEU A 364 -2.58 -6.22 -21.36
CA LEU A 364 -1.71 -6.12 -22.55
C LEU A 364 -2.48 -6.12 -23.86
N ASP A 365 -3.64 -6.78 -23.92
CA ASP A 365 -4.41 -6.98 -25.14
C ASP A 365 -5.61 -6.02 -25.27
N ALA A 366 -5.94 -5.28 -24.21
CA ALA A 366 -7.05 -4.34 -24.21
C ALA A 366 -6.77 -3.02 -24.93
N ILE A 367 -5.50 -2.70 -25.21
CA ILE A 367 -5.11 -1.41 -25.80
C ILE A 367 -5.10 -1.49 -27.32
N GLU A 368 -5.83 -0.59 -27.96
CA GLU A 368 -5.80 -0.45 -29.41
C GLU A 368 -4.44 0.06 -29.91
N LEU A 369 -3.76 -0.76 -30.70
CA LEU A 369 -2.44 -0.44 -31.24
C LEU A 369 -2.55 0.13 -32.65
N HIS A 370 -2.05 1.33 -32.86
CA HIS A 370 -1.99 2.01 -34.14
C HIS A 370 -0.69 1.65 -34.90
N PRO A 371 -0.76 1.08 -36.12
CA PRO A 371 0.42 0.76 -36.90
C PRO A 371 1.03 2.03 -37.50
N SER A 372 2.36 2.02 -37.69
CA SER A 372 3.05 3.05 -38.48
C SER A 372 2.63 3.03 -39.95
N PRO A 373 2.65 4.17 -40.66
CA PRO A 373 2.19 4.26 -42.04
C PRO A 373 3.03 3.39 -42.98
N LYS A 374 2.42 2.84 -44.05
CA LYS A 374 3.04 1.90 -45.00
C LYS A 374 4.34 2.41 -45.63
N ARG A 375 4.52 3.75 -45.74
CA ARG A 375 5.76 4.35 -46.25
C ARG A 375 6.96 4.23 -45.29
N ALA A 376 6.76 3.90 -44.02
CA ALA A 376 7.81 3.58 -43.06
C ALA A 376 8.69 2.41 -43.53
N ARG A 377 8.17 1.51 -44.41
CA ARG A 377 8.92 0.40 -45.00
C ARG A 377 10.17 0.85 -45.79
N TRP A 378 10.20 2.07 -46.29
CA TRP A 378 11.35 2.57 -47.02
C TRP A 378 12.57 2.85 -46.14
N LEU A 379 12.32 3.15 -44.86
CA LEU A 379 13.36 3.36 -43.87
C LEU A 379 13.63 2.13 -42.99
N ARG A 380 12.57 1.36 -42.71
CA ARG A 380 12.65 0.18 -41.86
C ARG A 380 11.98 -1.02 -42.50
N TRP A 381 12.53 -1.44 -43.69
CA TRP A 381 11.97 -2.51 -44.51
C TRP A 381 11.93 -3.87 -43.79
N PHE A 382 12.78 -4.06 -42.78
CA PHE A 382 12.98 -5.35 -42.08
C PHE A 382 12.06 -5.52 -40.85
N ASP A 383 11.41 -4.46 -40.34
CA ASP A 383 10.56 -4.55 -39.14
C ASP A 383 9.36 -3.60 -39.13
N PHE A 384 9.06 -2.90 -40.26
CA PHE A 384 7.98 -1.91 -40.30
C PHE A 384 6.61 -2.44 -39.89
N TRP A 385 6.34 -3.74 -40.09
CA TRP A 385 5.07 -4.39 -39.72
C TRP A 385 4.92 -4.62 -38.20
N THR A 386 5.97 -4.49 -37.43
CA THR A 386 5.98 -4.60 -35.97
C THR A 386 5.92 -3.24 -35.29
N LEU A 387 6.04 -2.14 -36.04
CA LEU A 387 6.02 -0.80 -35.51
C LEU A 387 4.58 -0.40 -35.18
N ARG A 388 4.26 -0.37 -33.87
CA ARG A 388 2.94 0.01 -33.37
C ARG A 388 3.09 0.84 -32.13
N TYR A 389 2.06 1.62 -31.82
CA TYR A 389 1.96 2.38 -30.59
C TYR A 389 0.48 2.51 -30.19
N GLY A 390 0.24 2.67 -28.91
CA GLY A 390 -1.10 2.83 -28.36
C GLY A 390 -1.05 3.40 -26.96
N TRP A 391 -2.19 3.74 -26.42
CA TRP A 391 -2.31 4.23 -25.05
C TRP A 391 -3.69 3.94 -24.49
N ASP A 392 -3.77 3.87 -23.18
CA ASP A 392 -5.00 3.91 -22.39
C ASP A 392 -5.00 5.12 -21.45
N ASP A 393 -5.86 5.15 -20.45
CA ASP A 393 -5.94 6.23 -19.46
C ASP A 393 -4.72 6.30 -18.52
N ARG A 394 -3.91 5.24 -18.42
CA ARG A 394 -2.82 5.09 -17.46
C ARG A 394 -1.46 4.92 -18.09
N THR A 395 -1.39 4.29 -19.27
CA THR A 395 -0.14 3.83 -19.87
C THR A 395 -0.03 4.18 -21.35
N LEU A 396 1.21 4.28 -21.82
CA LEU A 396 1.55 4.32 -23.22
C LEU A 396 2.37 3.09 -23.58
N ILE A 397 2.07 2.46 -24.72
CA ILE A 397 2.74 1.28 -25.25
C ILE A 397 3.39 1.60 -26.59
N THR A 398 4.59 1.09 -26.78
CA THR A 398 5.26 1.08 -28.10
C THR A 398 5.76 -0.32 -28.44
N GLU A 399 5.61 -0.73 -29.70
CA GLU A 399 6.10 -2.02 -30.20
C GLU A 399 7.08 -1.83 -31.34
N HIS A 400 8.12 -2.67 -31.37
CA HIS A 400 9.10 -2.68 -32.45
C HIS A 400 9.91 -3.99 -32.50
N GLY A 401 10.65 -4.22 -33.60
CA GLY A 401 11.61 -5.28 -33.75
C GLY A 401 11.02 -6.61 -34.25
N TRP A 402 11.76 -7.32 -35.12
CA TRP A 402 11.35 -8.62 -35.69
C TRP A 402 12.15 -9.82 -35.18
N LEU A 403 13.46 -9.64 -34.95
CA LEU A 403 14.32 -10.68 -34.34
C LEU A 403 14.01 -10.84 -32.85
N THR A 404 13.82 -9.74 -32.21
CA THR A 404 13.26 -9.67 -30.84
C THR A 404 12.13 -8.66 -30.88
N HIS A 405 10.92 -9.14 -30.78
CA HIS A 405 9.74 -8.29 -30.64
C HIS A 405 9.72 -7.69 -29.25
N VAL A 406 9.74 -6.37 -29.18
CA VAL A 406 9.81 -5.60 -27.92
C VAL A 406 8.53 -4.79 -27.78
N ARG A 407 7.96 -4.85 -26.60
CA ARG A 407 6.84 -4.03 -26.16
C ARG A 407 7.29 -3.25 -24.93
N ASP A 408 7.40 -1.93 -25.06
CA ASP A 408 7.73 -1.03 -23.96
C ASP A 408 6.44 -0.40 -23.44
N VAL A 409 6.19 -0.51 -22.13
CA VAL A 409 5.01 0.01 -21.44
C VAL A 409 5.46 1.07 -20.44
N VAL A 410 4.97 2.28 -20.58
CA VAL A 410 5.33 3.44 -19.74
C VAL A 410 4.08 4.03 -19.13
N PRO A 411 3.93 4.04 -17.79
CA PRO A 411 2.87 4.77 -17.12
C PRO A 411 2.97 6.27 -17.41
N HIS A 412 1.86 6.93 -17.71
CA HIS A 412 1.86 8.37 -18.03
C HIS A 412 2.51 9.21 -16.92
N ALA A 413 2.25 8.89 -15.66
CA ALA A 413 2.84 9.57 -14.51
C ALA A 413 4.38 9.53 -14.47
N LYS A 414 5.00 8.48 -15.07
CA LYS A 414 6.46 8.25 -15.07
C LYS A 414 7.16 8.87 -16.28
N THR A 415 6.42 9.42 -17.25
CA THR A 415 7.01 10.15 -18.39
C THR A 415 7.71 11.43 -17.93
N GLN A 416 9.02 11.53 -18.17
CA GLN A 416 9.81 12.72 -17.80
C GLN A 416 9.75 13.82 -18.87
N SER A 417 9.97 13.43 -20.12
CA SER A 417 9.89 14.34 -21.27
C SER A 417 9.51 13.57 -22.52
N VAL A 418 9.03 14.30 -23.52
CA VAL A 418 8.74 13.78 -24.85
C VAL A 418 9.55 14.56 -25.86
N ARG A 419 10.19 13.86 -26.80
CA ARG A 419 10.99 14.43 -27.86
C ARG A 419 10.53 13.89 -29.21
N ILE A 420 10.33 14.80 -30.17
CA ILE A 420 10.11 14.45 -31.58
C ILE A 420 11.46 14.52 -32.28
N GLU A 421 11.80 13.46 -33.01
CA GLU A 421 13.04 13.39 -33.79
C GLU A 421 12.73 13.14 -35.25
N GLN A 422 13.38 13.90 -36.15
CA GLN A 422 13.14 13.79 -37.58
C GLN A 422 14.46 13.96 -38.35
N GLY A 423 14.95 12.87 -38.90
CA GLY A 423 16.12 12.84 -39.75
C GLY A 423 15.84 13.35 -41.20
N PRO A 424 16.87 13.55 -42.01
CA PRO A 424 16.71 14.06 -43.39
C PRO A 424 15.79 13.18 -44.25
N LEU A 425 15.93 11.86 -44.22
CA LEU A 425 15.08 10.92 -44.96
C LEU A 425 13.66 10.85 -44.43
N GLN A 426 13.50 10.98 -43.10
CA GLN A 426 12.18 11.07 -42.48
C GLN A 426 11.44 12.33 -42.93
N ARG A 427 12.13 13.48 -43.03
CA ARG A 427 11.55 14.71 -43.58
C ARG A 427 11.04 14.55 -45.01
N LEU A 428 11.84 13.85 -45.86
CA LEU A 428 11.43 13.59 -47.23
C LEU A 428 10.16 12.73 -47.30
N LEU A 429 10.02 11.77 -46.37
CA LEU A 429 8.87 10.88 -46.29
C LEU A 429 7.75 11.41 -45.36
N ARG A 430 7.91 12.58 -44.76
CA ARG A 430 7.01 13.17 -43.76
C ARG A 430 6.74 12.24 -42.57
N LEU A 431 7.80 11.65 -42.07
CA LEU A 431 7.78 10.74 -40.91
C LEU A 431 8.58 11.36 -39.77
N ALA A 432 8.27 10.95 -38.54
CA ALA A 432 9.00 11.34 -37.34
C ALA A 432 8.94 10.23 -36.28
N ASP A 433 9.94 10.18 -35.40
CA ASP A 433 9.95 9.35 -34.22
C ASP A 433 9.57 10.16 -32.99
N VAL A 434 8.74 9.57 -32.10
CA VAL A 434 8.37 10.19 -30.83
C VAL A 434 9.01 9.38 -29.70
N HIS A 435 9.97 9.98 -29.03
CA HIS A 435 10.66 9.39 -27.88
C HIS A 435 9.97 9.80 -26.58
N ILE A 436 9.59 8.81 -25.78
CA ILE A 436 9.01 9.00 -24.47
C ILE A 436 10.10 8.66 -23.45
N HIS A 437 10.66 9.69 -22.81
CA HIS A 437 11.77 9.51 -21.88
C HIS A 437 11.29 9.17 -20.48
N THR A 438 11.83 8.10 -19.95
CA THR A 438 11.82 7.69 -18.53
C THR A 438 13.24 7.86 -17.97
N PRO A 439 13.48 7.72 -16.66
CA PRO A 439 14.84 7.59 -16.13
C PRO A 439 15.63 6.50 -16.86
N LYS A 440 16.96 6.61 -16.91
CA LYS A 440 17.82 5.64 -17.60
C LYS A 440 17.56 4.20 -17.12
N GLY A 441 17.29 3.30 -18.06
CA GLY A 441 17.02 1.88 -17.82
C GLY A 441 16.83 1.08 -19.10
N PRO A 442 16.34 -0.17 -19.04
CA PRO A 442 16.10 -1.03 -20.19
C PRO A 442 14.91 -0.62 -21.06
N VAL A 443 13.96 0.15 -20.51
CA VAL A 443 12.78 0.64 -21.25
C VAL A 443 13.19 1.81 -22.14
N ASN A 444 12.87 1.72 -23.43
CA ASN A 444 13.14 2.76 -24.40
C ASN A 444 11.92 2.92 -25.31
N ALA A 445 10.89 3.56 -24.77
CA ALA A 445 9.62 3.72 -25.47
C ALA A 445 9.76 4.74 -26.59
N VAL A 446 9.74 4.27 -27.82
CA VAL A 446 9.79 5.09 -29.04
C VAL A 446 8.66 4.67 -29.98
N ALA A 447 7.77 5.59 -30.26
CA ALA A 447 6.80 5.42 -31.33
C ALA A 447 7.48 5.79 -32.66
N HIS A 448 7.86 4.75 -33.41
CA HIS A 448 8.69 4.88 -34.61
C HIS A 448 7.91 5.22 -35.85
N GLN A 449 8.47 6.12 -36.66
CA GLN A 449 8.04 6.40 -38.04
C GLN A 449 6.56 6.78 -38.17
N LEU A 450 6.07 7.63 -37.30
CA LEU A 450 4.73 8.19 -37.36
C LEU A 450 4.64 9.27 -38.43
N ASP A 451 3.44 9.53 -38.92
CA ASP A 451 3.16 10.73 -39.71
C ASP A 451 3.40 11.97 -38.84
N GLU A 452 3.84 13.06 -39.48
CA GLU A 452 4.28 14.27 -38.76
C GLU A 452 3.20 14.87 -37.85
N GLN A 453 1.92 14.86 -38.30
CA GLN A 453 0.83 15.37 -37.50
C GLN A 453 0.46 14.46 -36.32
N PRO A 454 0.22 13.15 -36.50
CA PRO A 454 0.06 12.20 -35.39
C PRO A 454 1.23 12.22 -34.39
N ALA A 455 2.47 12.39 -34.88
CA ALA A 455 3.63 12.48 -33.99
C ALA A 455 3.55 13.71 -33.06
N ARG A 456 3.12 14.86 -33.61
CA ARG A 456 2.95 16.08 -32.84
C ARG A 456 1.79 15.98 -31.85
N GLU A 457 0.66 15.40 -32.28
CA GLU A 457 -0.51 15.18 -31.44
C GLU A 457 -0.20 14.22 -30.29
N LEU A 458 0.49 13.11 -30.58
CA LEU A 458 0.94 12.16 -29.55
C LEU A 458 1.85 12.84 -28.54
N ALA A 459 2.84 13.62 -28.99
CA ALA A 459 3.78 14.28 -28.09
C ALA A 459 3.10 15.28 -27.16
N LEU A 460 2.19 16.10 -27.65
CA LEU A 460 1.46 17.09 -26.85
C LEU A 460 0.50 16.41 -25.89
N SER A 461 -0.32 15.48 -26.39
CA SER A 461 -1.29 14.76 -25.56
C SER A 461 -0.62 13.93 -24.47
N GLN A 462 0.56 13.32 -24.75
CA GLN A 462 1.32 12.58 -23.74
C GLN A 462 1.83 13.48 -22.61
N LEU A 463 2.24 14.70 -22.91
CA LEU A 463 2.65 15.66 -21.87
C LEU A 463 1.47 16.05 -20.98
N ASP A 464 0.28 16.23 -21.54
CA ASP A 464 -0.91 16.56 -20.76
C ASP A 464 -1.38 15.36 -19.92
N ARG A 465 -1.40 14.14 -20.49
CA ARG A 465 -1.64 12.90 -19.73
C ARG A 465 -0.66 12.74 -18.58
N ALA A 466 0.63 12.99 -18.82
CA ALA A 466 1.66 12.90 -17.79
C ALA A 466 1.47 13.89 -16.65
N ARG A 467 0.99 15.12 -16.95
CA ARG A 467 0.67 16.13 -15.92
C ARG A 467 -0.52 15.70 -15.07
N THR A 468 -1.60 15.28 -15.72
CA THR A 468 -2.83 14.82 -15.05
C THR A 468 -2.56 13.59 -14.19
N ALA A 469 -1.88 12.59 -14.73
CA ALA A 469 -1.55 11.37 -14.00
C ALA A 469 -0.65 11.64 -12.76
N ARG A 470 0.34 12.54 -12.87
CA ARG A 470 1.17 12.95 -11.72
C ARG A 470 0.40 13.74 -10.67
N ALA A 471 -0.59 14.53 -11.08
CA ALA A 471 -1.46 15.24 -10.13
C ALA A 471 -2.31 14.24 -9.33
N ALA A 472 -2.91 13.27 -10.01
CA ALA A 472 -3.68 12.19 -9.39
C ALA A 472 -2.82 11.33 -8.45
N GLU A 473 -1.59 10.94 -8.87
CA GLU A 473 -0.67 10.15 -8.03
C GLU A 473 -0.24 10.92 -6.77
N ARG A 474 0.01 12.24 -6.89
CA ARG A 474 0.34 13.07 -5.71
C ARG A 474 -0.81 13.18 -4.74
N GLN A 475 -2.05 13.32 -5.24
CA GLN A 475 -3.25 13.35 -4.41
C GLN A 475 -3.44 12.01 -3.68
N HIS A 476 -3.29 10.90 -4.40
CA HIS A 476 -3.38 9.55 -3.82
C HIS A 476 -2.34 9.33 -2.72
N ARG A 477 -1.07 9.65 -2.97
CA ARG A 477 -0.01 9.55 -1.95
C ARG A 477 -0.25 10.44 -0.73
N ARG A 478 -0.84 11.62 -0.94
CA ARG A 478 -1.18 12.51 0.18
C ARG A 478 -2.27 11.90 1.05
N VAL A 479 -3.27 11.29 0.45
CA VAL A 479 -4.34 10.57 1.16
C VAL A 479 -3.79 9.35 1.90
N GLU A 480 -2.89 8.58 1.26
CA GLU A 480 -2.25 7.42 1.91
C GLU A 480 -1.32 7.83 3.07
N ALA A 481 -0.57 8.91 2.93
CA ALA A 481 0.29 9.42 3.99
C ALA A 481 -0.53 9.87 5.21
N VAL A 482 -1.67 10.53 4.98
CA VAL A 482 -2.60 10.91 6.06
C VAL A 482 -3.17 9.66 6.73
N ARG A 483 -3.54 8.62 5.96
CA ARG A 483 -4.03 7.35 6.52
C ARG A 483 -2.96 6.60 7.32
N ALA A 484 -1.71 6.62 6.88
CA ALA A 484 -0.60 5.95 7.58
C ALA A 484 -0.29 6.62 8.92
N ASP A 485 -0.32 7.96 8.98
CA ASP A 485 -0.15 8.74 10.22
C ASP A 485 -1.32 8.49 11.19
N ASP A 486 -2.53 8.40 10.65
CA ASP A 486 -3.74 8.00 11.36
C ASP A 486 -3.61 6.64 12.05
N HIS A 487 -3.09 5.63 11.35
CA HIS A 487 -2.96 4.27 11.91
C HIS A 487 -1.92 4.19 13.03
N GLN A 488 -0.85 4.97 12.98
CA GLN A 488 0.17 4.97 14.03
C GLN A 488 -0.36 5.65 15.31
N GLY A 489 -1.00 6.80 15.18
CA GLY A 489 -1.65 7.49 16.29
C GLY A 489 -2.75 6.67 16.96
N GLU A 490 -3.51 5.90 16.16
CA GLU A 490 -4.52 4.96 16.61
C GLU A 490 -3.92 3.82 17.45
N ALA A 491 -2.87 3.15 16.96
CA ALA A 491 -2.26 2.03 17.65
C ALA A 491 -1.71 2.44 19.04
N GLU A 492 -1.09 3.61 19.14
CA GLU A 492 -0.60 4.16 20.41
C GLU A 492 -1.75 4.52 21.36
N LEU A 493 -2.86 5.01 20.84
CA LEU A 493 -4.04 5.34 21.63
C LEU A 493 -4.72 4.07 22.16
N LEU A 494 -4.93 3.07 21.31
CA LEU A 494 -5.50 1.78 21.71
C LEU A 494 -4.64 1.10 22.78
N ALA A 495 -3.32 1.11 22.62
CA ALA A 495 -2.38 0.56 23.60
C ALA A 495 -2.46 1.28 24.96
N ALA A 496 -2.78 2.58 24.98
CA ALA A 496 -2.95 3.33 26.22
C ALA A 496 -4.20 2.90 27.03
N PHE A 497 -5.21 2.34 26.37
CA PHE A 497 -6.38 1.73 26.99
C PHE A 497 -6.21 0.22 27.23
N GLY A 498 -5.04 -0.35 26.86
CA GLY A 498 -4.75 -1.78 26.98
C GLY A 498 -5.52 -2.66 26.00
N ILE A 499 -5.95 -2.10 24.87
CA ILE A 499 -6.76 -2.77 23.84
C ILE A 499 -6.03 -2.78 22.49
N GLY A 500 -6.44 -3.69 21.63
CA GLY A 500 -5.94 -3.82 20.28
C GLY A 500 -7.05 -3.70 19.22
N ARG A 501 -6.68 -3.77 17.97
CA ARG A 501 -7.64 -3.66 16.85
C ARG A 501 -8.58 -4.87 16.72
N ASP A 502 -8.23 -5.98 17.34
CA ASP A 502 -9.07 -7.18 17.50
C ASP A 502 -10.31 -6.95 18.38
N GLN A 503 -10.32 -5.86 19.16
CA GLN A 503 -11.45 -5.45 20.00
C GLN A 503 -12.40 -4.46 19.33
N LEU A 504 -12.27 -4.25 18.00
CA LEU A 504 -13.21 -3.47 17.20
C LEU A 504 -14.59 -4.15 17.20
N ILE A 505 -15.62 -3.43 17.63
CA ILE A 505 -17.00 -3.90 17.70
C ILE A 505 -17.96 -3.15 16.79
N GLY A 506 -17.54 -2.00 16.27
CA GLY A 506 -18.32 -1.20 15.33
C GLY A 506 -17.46 -0.23 14.53
N SER A 507 -17.82 -0.01 13.27
CA SER A 507 -17.17 0.97 12.39
C SER A 507 -18.23 1.70 11.58
N GLY A 508 -18.28 3.03 11.73
CA GLY A 508 -19.18 3.92 11.01
C GLY A 508 -18.43 4.95 10.16
N GLY A 509 -19.16 5.83 9.51
CA GLY A 509 -18.59 6.90 8.68
C GLY A 509 -17.67 7.85 9.46
N GLU A 510 -18.04 8.19 10.69
CA GLU A 510 -17.35 9.22 11.49
C GLU A 510 -16.41 8.66 12.56
N SER A 511 -16.63 7.42 13.04
CA SER A 511 -15.89 6.83 14.15
C SER A 511 -15.80 5.32 14.08
N GLU A 512 -14.81 4.78 14.80
CA GLU A 512 -14.66 3.36 15.12
C GLU A 512 -14.87 3.14 16.61
N VAL A 513 -15.53 2.04 16.99
CA VAL A 513 -15.88 1.71 18.37
C VAL A 513 -15.20 0.42 18.79
N PHE A 514 -14.42 0.49 19.86
CA PHE A 514 -13.65 -0.62 20.41
C PHE A 514 -14.17 -0.97 21.81
N ALA A 515 -14.25 -2.25 22.13
CA ALA A 515 -14.59 -2.70 23.47
C ALA A 515 -13.39 -2.51 24.42
N ILE A 516 -13.53 -1.71 25.48
CA ILE A 516 -12.51 -1.64 26.53
C ILE A 516 -12.77 -2.81 27.51
N ASP A 517 -14.01 -2.93 27.98
CA ASP A 517 -14.47 -3.97 28.90
C ASP A 517 -15.98 -4.23 28.74
N TYR A 518 -16.61 -4.84 29.75
CA TYR A 518 -18.04 -5.15 29.72
C TYR A 518 -18.94 -3.92 29.93
N GLU A 519 -18.40 -2.81 30.44
CA GLU A 519 -19.15 -1.60 30.81
C GLU A 519 -18.80 -0.40 29.92
N ARG A 520 -17.64 -0.44 29.23
CA ARG A 520 -17.09 0.71 28.51
C ARG A 520 -16.67 0.37 27.10
N VAL A 521 -16.85 1.34 26.20
CA VAL A 521 -16.33 1.33 24.84
C VAL A 521 -15.51 2.59 24.58
N LEU A 522 -14.48 2.46 23.76
CA LEU A 522 -13.74 3.58 23.21
C LEU A 522 -14.30 3.91 21.84
N ARG A 523 -14.80 5.13 21.66
CA ARG A 523 -15.19 5.66 20.35
C ARG A 523 -14.05 6.56 19.86
N LEU A 524 -13.43 6.16 18.75
CA LEU A 524 -12.33 6.87 18.14
C LEU A 524 -12.80 7.58 16.87
N TYR A 525 -12.73 8.90 16.88
CA TYR A 525 -13.18 9.71 15.74
C TYR A 525 -12.10 9.79 14.65
N ARG A 526 -12.54 9.84 13.38
CA ARG A 526 -11.63 9.97 12.24
C ARG A 526 -11.12 11.40 12.12
N ASN A 527 -9.83 11.56 11.73
CA ASN A 527 -9.21 12.89 11.61
C ASN A 527 -9.84 13.71 10.48
N GLY A 528 -9.91 15.03 10.68
CA GLY A 528 -10.32 16.01 9.67
C GLY A 528 -11.50 16.89 10.00
N HIS A 529 -12.13 16.72 11.16
CA HIS A 529 -13.28 17.53 11.56
C HIS A 529 -13.07 18.18 12.93
N GLU A 530 -13.21 19.51 13.04
CA GLU A 530 -13.37 20.21 14.33
C GLU A 530 -14.74 19.91 14.98
N ALA A 531 -15.71 19.53 14.17
CA ALA A 531 -17.08 19.21 14.57
C ALA A 531 -17.22 18.10 15.65
N PRO A 532 -16.43 16.99 15.66
CA PRO A 532 -16.63 15.92 16.64
C PRO A 532 -16.51 16.37 18.10
N ARG A 533 -15.60 17.29 18.43
CA ARG A 533 -15.43 17.78 19.81
C ARG A 533 -16.63 18.55 20.30
N GLN A 534 -17.15 19.47 19.48
CA GLN A 534 -18.30 20.25 19.79
C GLN A 534 -19.54 19.37 19.93
N THR A 535 -19.75 18.46 18.99
CA THR A 535 -20.84 17.49 19.02
C THR A 535 -20.77 16.59 20.25
N ALA A 536 -19.62 16.04 20.60
CA ALA A 536 -19.43 15.20 21.78
C ALA A 536 -19.71 15.98 23.09
N ALA A 537 -19.29 17.24 23.19
CA ALA A 537 -19.56 18.08 24.34
C ALA A 537 -21.06 18.38 24.48
N GLN A 538 -21.76 18.64 23.37
CA GLN A 538 -23.22 18.85 23.37
C GLN A 538 -23.96 17.57 23.76
N LEU A 539 -23.57 16.42 23.24
CA LEU A 539 -24.13 15.12 23.61
C LEU A 539 -23.88 14.81 25.08
N GLN A 540 -22.67 15.08 25.59
CA GLN A 540 -22.38 14.89 27.01
C GLN A 540 -23.30 15.73 27.88
N ALA A 541 -23.52 16.99 27.54
CA ALA A 541 -24.44 17.87 28.26
C ALA A 541 -25.90 17.38 28.18
N LEU A 542 -26.32 16.91 27.00
CA LEU A 542 -27.64 16.33 26.80
C LEU A 542 -27.83 15.06 27.65
N TYR A 543 -26.87 14.11 27.63
CA TYR A 543 -26.93 12.88 28.44
C TYR A 543 -26.89 13.18 29.94
N GLN A 544 -26.17 14.21 30.36
CA GLN A 544 -26.17 14.66 31.77
C GLN A 544 -27.54 15.19 32.19
N SER A 545 -28.28 15.85 31.30
CA SER A 545 -29.65 16.34 31.59
C SER A 545 -30.66 15.22 31.82
N TRP A 546 -30.36 14.02 31.34
CA TRP A 546 -31.19 12.81 31.53
C TRP A 546 -30.84 11.98 32.76
N ARG A 547 -29.85 12.42 33.57
CA ARG A 547 -29.49 11.69 34.78
C ARG A 547 -30.66 11.62 35.74
N GLY A 548 -31.05 10.39 36.09
CA GLY A 548 -32.21 10.12 36.96
C GLY A 548 -33.55 10.01 36.23
N SER A 549 -33.61 10.17 34.90
CA SER A 549 -34.76 9.80 34.10
C SER A 549 -34.82 8.28 33.94
N ASP A 550 -35.94 7.69 34.30
CA ASP A 550 -36.23 6.28 34.10
C ASP A 550 -37.33 6.12 33.05
N ILE A 551 -36.96 5.79 31.83
CA ILE A 551 -37.91 5.47 30.76
C ILE A 551 -37.92 3.99 30.45
N GLY A 552 -37.29 3.15 31.32
CA GLY A 552 -37.17 1.70 31.11
C GLY A 552 -36.19 1.33 29.96
N LEU A 553 -35.27 2.22 29.61
CA LEU A 553 -34.20 1.98 28.64
C LEU A 553 -32.84 2.35 29.23
N GLU A 554 -31.80 1.62 28.81
CA GLU A 554 -30.43 2.07 29.03
C GLU A 554 -30.17 3.32 28.16
N LEU A 555 -29.68 4.38 28.81
CA LEU A 555 -29.37 5.64 28.14
C LEU A 555 -27.88 5.78 27.91
N PRO A 556 -27.46 6.41 26.82
CA PRO A 556 -26.06 6.65 26.54
C PRO A 556 -25.40 7.54 27.58
N LEU A 557 -24.10 7.37 27.80
CA LEU A 557 -23.32 8.20 28.71
C LEU A 557 -21.90 8.33 28.19
N ILE A 558 -21.42 9.54 27.98
CA ILE A 558 -20.01 9.83 27.75
C ILE A 558 -19.33 9.95 29.12
N ILE A 559 -18.46 8.99 29.45
CA ILE A 559 -17.74 8.89 30.72
C ILE A 559 -16.51 9.81 30.69
N GLU A 560 -15.74 9.76 29.60
CA GLU A 560 -14.52 10.53 29.38
C GLU A 560 -14.45 11.00 27.93
N MET A 561 -13.87 12.18 27.71
CA MET A 561 -13.49 12.62 26.38
C MET A 561 -12.09 13.24 26.42
N GLY A 562 -11.33 13.06 25.38
CA GLY A 562 -9.98 13.55 25.31
C GLY A 562 -9.39 13.54 23.93
N GLU A 563 -8.14 13.97 23.87
CA GLU A 563 -7.33 13.91 22.67
C GLU A 563 -5.96 13.32 23.00
N ARG A 564 -5.50 12.37 22.17
CA ARG A 564 -4.18 11.80 22.30
C ARG A 564 -3.60 11.55 20.91
N ASN A 565 -2.35 11.97 20.69
CA ASN A 565 -1.66 11.85 19.40
C ASN A 565 -2.45 12.45 18.22
N GLY A 566 -3.11 13.61 18.46
CA GLY A 566 -3.93 14.28 17.44
C GLY A 566 -5.27 13.60 17.14
N ARG A 567 -5.63 12.51 17.85
CA ARG A 567 -6.90 11.78 17.70
C ARG A 567 -7.84 12.11 18.84
N PHE A 568 -9.03 12.59 18.49
CA PHE A 568 -10.12 12.81 19.44
C PHE A 568 -10.85 11.49 19.73
N PHE A 569 -11.18 11.26 20.99
CA PHE A 569 -11.88 10.07 21.44
C PHE A 569 -12.89 10.37 22.54
N THR A 570 -13.88 9.48 22.68
CA THR A 570 -14.73 9.40 23.85
C THR A 570 -14.70 7.99 24.42
N VAL A 571 -14.83 7.88 25.75
CA VAL A 571 -15.11 6.63 26.44
C VAL A 571 -16.58 6.68 26.83
N ASP A 572 -17.35 5.79 26.22
CA ASP A 572 -18.81 5.76 26.38
C ASP A 572 -19.23 4.52 27.18
N ARG A 573 -20.41 4.58 27.82
CA ARG A 573 -21.06 3.41 28.40
C ARG A 573 -21.34 2.39 27.31
N ARG A 574 -20.96 1.15 27.55
CA ARG A 574 -21.33 0.02 26.69
C ARG A 574 -22.74 -0.43 27.03
N PHE A 575 -23.61 -0.51 26.03
CA PHE A 575 -24.95 -1.06 26.20
C PHE A 575 -24.89 -2.56 26.47
N SER A 576 -25.79 -3.03 27.32
CA SER A 576 -25.99 -4.44 27.55
C SER A 576 -26.78 -5.07 26.39
N GLY A 577 -26.58 -6.37 26.17
CA GLY A 577 -27.30 -7.09 25.11
C GLY A 577 -26.57 -7.11 23.75
N ARG A 578 -27.35 -7.42 22.70
CA ARG A 578 -26.87 -7.56 21.33
C ARG A 578 -27.38 -6.43 20.47
N ASN A 579 -26.59 -6.03 19.46
CA ASN A 579 -27.06 -5.09 18.44
C ASN A 579 -28.29 -5.68 17.72
N PHE A 580 -29.36 -4.91 17.59
CA PHE A 580 -30.64 -5.37 17.09
C PHE A 580 -30.61 -5.71 15.60
N SER A 581 -29.92 -4.92 14.76
CA SER A 581 -29.76 -5.21 13.33
C SER A 581 -29.06 -6.55 13.10
N GLY A 582 -27.94 -6.79 13.76
CA GLY A 582 -27.23 -8.07 13.65
C GLY A 582 -28.05 -9.27 14.11
N TRP A 583 -28.94 -9.07 15.11
CA TRP A 583 -29.84 -10.10 15.57
C TRP A 583 -30.98 -10.38 14.59
N LEU A 584 -31.60 -9.33 13.99
CA LEU A 584 -32.69 -9.44 13.01
C LEU A 584 -32.34 -10.30 11.80
N GLN A 585 -31.10 -10.27 11.35
CA GLN A 585 -30.63 -11.03 10.19
C GLN A 585 -30.71 -12.55 10.38
N HIS A 586 -30.76 -13.03 11.63
CA HIS A 586 -30.71 -14.45 11.96
C HIS A 586 -31.94 -14.95 12.72
N ALA A 587 -32.86 -14.05 13.09
CA ALA A 587 -34.02 -14.38 13.91
C ALA A 587 -35.18 -14.92 13.07
N ASP A 588 -35.92 -15.87 13.65
CA ASP A 588 -37.15 -16.37 13.05
C ASP A 588 -38.28 -15.34 13.17
N ILE A 589 -39.30 -15.43 12.27
CA ILE A 589 -40.44 -14.51 12.25
C ILE A 589 -41.20 -14.51 13.57
N ALA A 590 -41.25 -15.65 14.26
CA ALA A 590 -41.95 -15.80 15.54
C ALA A 590 -41.24 -14.99 16.67
N GLU A 591 -39.92 -14.87 16.63
CA GLU A 591 -39.13 -14.06 17.56
C GLU A 591 -39.02 -12.60 17.10
N ARG A 592 -38.96 -12.35 15.79
CA ARG A 592 -38.82 -11.00 15.22
C ARG A 592 -39.99 -10.10 15.57
N ARG A 593 -41.23 -10.56 15.44
CA ARG A 593 -42.41 -9.73 15.69
C ARG A 593 -42.51 -9.21 17.12
N PRO A 594 -42.35 -10.02 18.19
CA PRO A 594 -42.27 -9.51 19.55
C PRO A 594 -41.13 -8.50 19.76
N ALA A 595 -39.97 -8.73 19.12
CA ALA A 595 -38.83 -7.81 19.19
C ALA A 595 -39.12 -6.48 18.48
N LEU A 596 -39.80 -6.51 17.33
CA LEU A 596 -40.22 -5.29 16.60
C LEU A 596 -41.27 -4.50 17.38
N VAL A 597 -42.22 -5.18 18.08
CA VAL A 597 -43.14 -4.51 19.02
C VAL A 597 -42.34 -3.80 20.08
N SER A 598 -41.36 -4.48 20.72
CA SER A 598 -40.51 -3.89 21.73
C SER A 598 -39.66 -2.75 21.20
N PHE A 599 -39.23 -2.80 19.95
CA PHE A 599 -38.50 -1.73 19.26
C PHE A 599 -39.37 -0.48 19.09
N LEU A 600 -40.62 -0.66 18.67
CA LEU A 600 -41.57 0.43 18.56
C LEU A 600 -41.90 1.03 19.96
N ASP A 601 -42.12 0.17 20.99
CA ASP A 601 -42.32 0.62 22.37
C ASP A 601 -41.11 1.43 22.89
N ALA A 602 -39.89 0.98 22.59
CA ALA A 602 -38.66 1.68 22.97
C ALA A 602 -38.56 3.05 22.27
N THR A 603 -38.90 3.09 20.98
CA THR A 603 -38.94 4.33 20.17
C THR A 603 -39.89 5.33 20.78
N GLU A 604 -41.11 4.90 21.12
CA GLU A 604 -42.15 5.77 21.72
C GLU A 604 -41.74 6.27 23.11
N ARG A 605 -40.87 5.56 23.86
CA ARG A 605 -40.40 6.02 25.19
C ARG A 605 -39.40 7.16 25.10
N VAL A 606 -38.65 7.32 24.01
CA VAL A 606 -37.65 8.38 23.81
C VAL A 606 -38.27 9.76 23.98
N GLN A 607 -39.54 9.99 23.54
CA GLN A 607 -40.23 11.25 23.66
C GLN A 607 -40.41 11.74 25.11
N HIS A 608 -40.30 10.85 26.10
CA HIS A 608 -40.44 11.18 27.52
C HIS A 608 -39.15 11.68 28.17
N LEU A 609 -38.03 11.66 27.45
CA LEU A 609 -36.79 12.27 27.92
C LEU A 609 -36.94 13.81 27.95
N PRO A 610 -36.42 14.45 28.98
CA PRO A 610 -36.50 15.91 29.09
C PRO A 610 -35.63 16.58 28.03
N SER A 611 -36.17 17.66 27.42
CA SER A 611 -35.38 18.52 26.55
C SER A 611 -34.76 19.67 27.35
N PRO A 612 -33.49 20.02 27.16
CA PRO A 612 -32.88 21.18 27.81
C PRO A 612 -33.42 22.52 27.27
N VAL A 613 -34.13 22.50 26.15
CA VAL A 613 -34.62 23.68 25.46
C VAL A 613 -36.12 23.52 25.19
N PRO A 614 -36.96 24.49 25.54
CA PRO A 614 -38.40 24.43 25.27
C PRO A 614 -38.70 24.75 23.79
N GLY A 615 -39.88 24.36 23.30
CA GLY A 615 -40.31 24.61 21.94
C GLY A 615 -39.57 23.77 20.90
N PHE A 616 -39.74 24.05 19.61
CA PHE A 616 -39.03 23.38 18.54
C PHE A 616 -37.56 23.81 18.53
N ALA A 617 -36.63 22.83 18.55
CA ALA A 617 -35.21 23.15 18.65
C ALA A 617 -34.27 22.06 18.04
N ARG A 618 -33.16 22.48 17.47
CA ARG A 618 -32.01 21.62 17.30
C ARG A 618 -31.22 21.54 18.60
N LEU A 619 -30.86 20.33 19.03
CA LEU A 619 -30.17 20.10 20.29
C LEU A 619 -28.69 19.85 20.15
N VAL A 620 -28.27 19.31 18.99
CA VAL A 620 -26.91 18.90 18.69
C VAL A 620 -26.52 19.36 17.27
N GLY A 621 -25.26 19.72 17.05
CA GLY A 621 -24.68 20.15 15.78
C GLY A 621 -24.26 21.62 15.79
N GLU A 622 -23.88 22.13 14.60
CA GLU A 622 -23.52 23.56 14.42
C GLU A 622 -24.67 24.46 14.86
N GLU A 623 -24.34 25.55 15.53
CA GLU A 623 -25.30 26.50 16.06
C GLU A 623 -26.32 25.94 17.10
N ALA A 624 -26.16 24.69 17.55
CA ALA A 624 -27.04 24.13 18.58
C ALA A 624 -26.59 24.56 20.00
N PRO A 625 -27.54 24.74 20.99
CA PRO A 625 -28.97 24.61 20.80
C PRO A 625 -29.60 25.84 20.10
N ARG A 626 -30.45 25.60 19.11
CA ARG A 626 -31.14 26.66 18.37
C ARG A 626 -32.64 26.40 18.34
N GLN A 627 -33.42 27.42 18.72
CA GLN A 627 -34.88 27.37 18.73
C GLN A 627 -35.51 27.88 17.45
N PHE A 628 -36.70 27.41 17.15
CA PHE A 628 -37.50 27.75 15.98
C PHE A 628 -38.96 28.03 16.41
N GLY A 629 -39.66 28.85 15.68
CA GLY A 629 -41.05 29.22 15.97
C GLY A 629 -42.04 28.09 15.65
N THR A 630 -41.72 27.29 14.60
CA THR A 630 -42.60 26.21 14.12
C THR A 630 -41.80 24.96 13.77
N LEU A 631 -42.49 23.80 13.70
CA LEU A 631 -41.93 22.55 13.20
C LEU A 631 -41.41 22.72 11.76
N ALA A 632 -42.17 23.40 10.90
CA ALA A 632 -41.79 23.62 9.52
C ALA A 632 -40.47 24.42 9.38
N GLU A 633 -40.25 25.44 10.22
CA GLU A 633 -38.99 26.18 10.24
C GLU A 633 -37.80 25.32 10.67
N LEU A 634 -37.98 24.50 11.72
CA LEU A 634 -36.95 23.57 12.18
C LEU A 634 -36.56 22.58 11.08
N LEU A 635 -37.53 21.87 10.51
CA LEU A 635 -37.28 20.84 9.51
C LEU A 635 -36.73 21.43 8.20
N SER A 636 -37.20 22.61 7.77
CA SER A 636 -36.62 23.34 6.65
C SER A 636 -35.18 23.75 6.91
N ASN A 637 -34.81 24.09 8.14
CA ASN A 637 -33.40 24.37 8.49
C ASN A 637 -32.53 23.10 8.38
N MET A 638 -33.06 21.96 8.84
CA MET A 638 -32.35 20.69 8.75
C MET A 638 -32.08 20.25 7.28
N LEU A 639 -33.05 20.50 6.41
CA LEU A 639 -32.94 20.14 4.99
C LEU A 639 -31.98 21.04 4.20
N ARG A 640 -31.65 22.24 4.67
CA ARG A 640 -30.89 23.25 3.90
C ARG A 640 -29.55 22.78 3.39
N GLY A 641 -28.74 22.17 4.24
CA GLY A 641 -27.40 21.65 3.87
C GLY A 641 -27.48 20.47 2.89
N PRO A 642 -28.14 19.38 3.24
CA PRO A 642 -28.23 18.20 2.38
C PRO A 642 -28.83 18.49 1.01
N THR A 643 -29.91 19.25 0.95
CA THR A 643 -30.56 19.57 -0.33
C THR A 643 -29.79 20.59 -1.18
N GLN A 644 -28.96 21.43 -0.57
CA GLN A 644 -28.11 22.35 -1.33
C GLN A 644 -27.01 21.59 -2.05
N SER A 645 -26.42 20.59 -1.43
CA SER A 645 -25.35 19.77 -2.03
C SER A 645 -25.90 18.81 -3.10
N SER A 646 -27.11 18.28 -2.94
CA SER A 646 -27.70 17.29 -3.85
C SER A 646 -28.65 17.86 -4.89
N ARG A 647 -28.89 19.16 -4.92
CA ARG A 647 -29.93 19.81 -5.76
C ARG A 647 -29.81 19.40 -7.24
N ASP A 648 -28.65 19.64 -7.83
CA ASP A 648 -28.43 19.41 -9.28
C ASP A 648 -28.61 17.92 -9.65
N GLN A 649 -28.31 17.04 -8.70
CA GLN A 649 -28.51 15.61 -8.89
C GLN A 649 -29.98 15.22 -8.78
N LEU A 650 -30.68 15.71 -7.77
CA LEU A 650 -32.10 15.45 -7.59
C LEU A 650 -32.94 15.98 -8.77
N GLU A 651 -32.62 17.17 -9.31
CA GLU A 651 -33.30 17.76 -10.47
C GLU A 651 -33.09 16.91 -11.75
N ARG A 652 -31.94 16.22 -11.86
CA ARG A 652 -31.70 15.27 -12.96
C ARG A 652 -32.49 13.96 -12.82
N ASP A 653 -32.58 13.45 -11.60
CA ASP A 653 -33.10 12.10 -11.35
C ASP A 653 -34.63 12.11 -11.09
N ILE A 654 -35.19 13.24 -10.64
CA ILE A 654 -36.62 13.41 -10.34
C ILE A 654 -37.14 14.68 -11.04
N PRO A 655 -37.86 14.53 -12.18
CA PRO A 655 -38.34 15.69 -12.95
C PRO A 655 -39.22 16.67 -12.14
N ASP A 656 -40.02 16.16 -11.20
CA ASP A 656 -41.00 16.92 -10.42
C ASP A 656 -40.51 17.24 -8.98
N VAL A 657 -39.19 17.19 -8.73
CA VAL A 657 -38.63 17.34 -7.39
C VAL A 657 -39.04 18.68 -6.71
N ALA A 658 -39.17 19.73 -7.49
CA ALA A 658 -39.63 21.04 -6.99
C ALA A 658 -41.08 20.99 -6.47
N GLU A 659 -41.95 20.22 -7.12
CA GLU A 659 -43.32 20.02 -6.68
C GLU A 659 -43.37 19.21 -5.39
N VAL A 660 -42.61 18.12 -5.30
CA VAL A 660 -42.45 17.29 -4.09
C VAL A 660 -41.93 18.12 -2.93
N TRP A 661 -40.97 18.99 -3.17
CA TRP A 661 -40.44 19.95 -2.18
C TRP A 661 -41.50 20.90 -1.66
N ASN A 662 -42.27 21.56 -2.56
CA ASN A 662 -43.31 22.49 -2.18
C ASN A 662 -44.44 21.81 -1.41
N GLN A 663 -44.81 20.60 -1.82
CA GLN A 663 -45.82 19.81 -1.13
C GLN A 663 -45.38 19.44 0.30
N LEU A 664 -44.11 18.98 0.46
CA LEU A 664 -43.54 18.71 1.78
C LEU A 664 -43.64 19.92 2.72
N HIS A 665 -43.24 21.10 2.23
CA HIS A 665 -43.31 22.33 3.03
C HIS A 665 -44.74 22.74 3.38
N SER A 666 -45.68 22.57 2.46
CA SER A 666 -47.10 22.81 2.67
C SER A 666 -47.68 21.86 3.74
N ASP A 667 -47.35 20.57 3.67
CA ASP A 667 -47.81 19.60 4.66
C ASP A 667 -47.23 19.90 6.04
N LEU A 668 -45.92 20.16 6.13
CA LEU A 668 -45.26 20.49 7.39
C LEU A 668 -45.82 21.78 8.05
N ALA A 669 -46.22 22.78 7.24
CA ALA A 669 -46.85 24.01 7.77
C ALA A 669 -48.23 23.78 8.40
N GLN A 670 -48.94 22.69 8.02
CA GLN A 670 -50.21 22.29 8.58
C GLN A 670 -50.09 21.46 9.87
N ARG A 671 -48.87 20.99 10.19
CA ARG A 671 -48.63 20.14 11.36
C ARG A 671 -48.57 20.96 12.65
N SER A 672 -49.52 20.79 13.51
CA SER A 672 -49.56 21.37 14.86
C SER A 672 -49.42 20.26 15.90
N VAL A 673 -48.35 20.29 16.68
CA VAL A 673 -48.03 19.25 17.67
C VAL A 673 -47.24 19.87 18.82
N ALA A 674 -47.37 19.29 20.01
CA ALA A 674 -46.47 19.63 21.11
C ALA A 674 -45.10 19.00 20.86
N PRO A 675 -44.01 19.74 20.90
CA PRO A 675 -42.69 19.20 20.71
C PRO A 675 -42.29 18.28 21.87
N ALA A 676 -41.60 17.19 21.51
CA ALA A 676 -40.97 16.23 22.41
C ALA A 676 -39.58 15.92 21.95
N LEU A 677 -38.80 15.19 22.75
CA LEU A 677 -37.48 14.71 22.31
C LEU A 677 -37.64 13.71 21.18
N VAL A 678 -36.89 13.93 20.15
CA VAL A 678 -36.77 13.09 18.95
C VAL A 678 -35.31 12.70 18.77
N HIS A 679 -35.07 11.42 18.66
CA HIS A 679 -33.75 10.89 18.35
C HIS A 679 -33.29 11.29 16.93
N GLY A 680 -34.22 11.19 15.99
CA GLY A 680 -34.03 11.60 14.58
C GLY A 680 -33.33 10.56 13.67
N ASP A 681 -32.81 9.48 14.27
CA ASP A 681 -32.17 8.38 13.59
C ASP A 681 -32.47 7.05 14.31
N VAL A 682 -33.72 6.77 14.59
CA VAL A 682 -34.13 5.51 15.21
C VAL A 682 -34.16 4.41 14.18
N CYS A 683 -33.10 3.60 14.21
CA CYS A 683 -32.90 2.45 13.29
C CYS A 683 -32.43 1.20 14.07
N PRO A 684 -32.61 -0.01 13.54
CA PRO A 684 -32.16 -1.23 14.21
C PRO A 684 -30.67 -1.26 14.58
N PRO A 685 -29.73 -0.70 13.78
CA PRO A 685 -28.33 -0.58 14.18
C PRO A 685 -28.09 0.20 15.47
N ASN A 686 -28.97 1.16 15.81
CA ASN A 686 -28.86 2.02 16.99
C ASN A 686 -29.59 1.43 18.20
N ALA A 687 -30.26 0.27 18.08
CA ALA A 687 -30.97 -0.40 19.17
C ALA A 687 -30.20 -1.61 19.70
N TYR A 688 -30.38 -1.85 21.01
CA TYR A 688 -29.78 -2.99 21.71
C TYR A 688 -30.88 -3.85 22.35
N LEU A 689 -30.71 -5.18 22.19
CA LEU A 689 -31.72 -6.16 22.55
C LEU A 689 -31.16 -7.16 23.56
N SER A 690 -31.95 -7.45 24.60
CA SER A 690 -31.66 -8.48 25.60
C SER A 690 -32.82 -9.48 25.70
N GLN A 691 -32.55 -10.68 26.28
CA GLN A 691 -33.58 -11.68 26.49
C GLN A 691 -34.37 -11.34 27.74
N GLY A 692 -35.65 -11.00 27.57
CA GLY A 692 -36.61 -10.80 28.65
C GLY A 692 -37.40 -12.05 29.01
N PRO A 693 -38.24 -12.01 30.08
CA PRO A 693 -39.03 -13.15 30.51
C PRO A 693 -40.08 -13.64 29.49
N GLN A 694 -40.50 -12.78 28.57
CA GLN A 694 -41.52 -13.06 27.56
C GLN A 694 -40.98 -13.07 26.13
N GLY A 695 -39.66 -13.06 25.96
CA GLY A 695 -38.99 -13.01 24.68
C GLY A 695 -37.97 -11.87 24.55
N PRO A 696 -37.47 -11.61 23.36
CA PRO A 696 -36.48 -10.56 23.11
C PRO A 696 -37.09 -9.17 23.33
N VAL A 697 -36.38 -8.30 24.06
CA VAL A 697 -36.81 -6.97 24.44
C VAL A 697 -35.69 -5.96 24.12
N VAL A 698 -36.03 -4.84 23.48
CA VAL A 698 -35.14 -3.71 23.28
C VAL A 698 -34.91 -3.01 24.61
N THR A 699 -33.68 -3.01 25.07
CA THR A 699 -33.22 -2.49 26.35
C THR A 699 -32.52 -1.16 26.28
N GLY A 700 -32.09 -0.71 25.09
CA GLY A 700 -31.40 0.56 24.94
C GLY A 700 -31.41 1.08 23.49
N ILE A 701 -31.36 2.41 23.37
CA ILE A 701 -31.19 3.12 22.10
C ILE A 701 -29.97 4.01 22.23
N ALA A 702 -29.01 3.84 21.31
CA ALA A 702 -27.73 4.54 21.28
C ALA A 702 -27.68 5.52 20.10
N ASP A 703 -26.56 6.22 20.01
CA ASP A 703 -26.13 7.03 18.88
C ASP A 703 -27.00 8.26 18.58
N PHE A 704 -27.39 8.97 19.65
CA PHE A 704 -27.87 10.32 19.48
C PHE A 704 -26.83 11.19 18.80
N SER A 705 -27.25 12.07 17.90
CA SER A 705 -26.37 12.73 16.95
C SER A 705 -26.88 14.14 16.59
N PRO A 706 -26.31 14.84 15.61
CA PRO A 706 -26.89 16.09 15.09
C PRO A 706 -28.31 15.96 14.54
N HIS A 707 -28.83 14.74 14.38
CA HIS A 707 -30.25 14.50 14.04
C HIS A 707 -31.19 14.68 15.21
N THR A 708 -30.65 14.73 16.44
CA THR A 708 -31.46 14.84 17.68
C THR A 708 -32.05 16.23 17.83
N VAL A 709 -33.36 16.28 17.92
CA VAL A 709 -34.14 17.53 17.96
C VAL A 709 -35.26 17.48 19.02
N HIS A 710 -35.79 18.64 19.35
CA HIS A 710 -37.02 18.73 20.06
C HIS A 710 -38.13 19.11 19.07
N ALA A 711 -38.92 18.11 18.66
CA ALA A 711 -39.78 18.16 17.48
C ALA A 711 -41.04 17.29 17.64
N ASP A 712 -41.67 16.90 16.53
CA ASP A 712 -42.77 15.94 16.51
C ASP A 712 -42.29 14.53 16.86
N PRO A 713 -42.73 13.92 17.96
CA PRO A 713 -42.28 12.56 18.32
C PRO A 713 -42.64 11.50 17.28
N LEU A 714 -43.60 11.76 16.40
CA LEU A 714 -43.96 10.87 15.30
C LEU A 714 -42.82 10.70 14.27
N MET A 715 -41.85 11.58 14.26
CA MET A 715 -40.65 11.43 13.40
C MET A 715 -39.88 10.14 13.75
N ASP A 716 -39.71 9.84 15.05
CA ASP A 716 -39.01 8.63 15.46
C ASP A 716 -39.80 7.36 15.13
N VAL A 717 -41.15 7.41 15.33
CA VAL A 717 -42.03 6.30 14.90
C VAL A 717 -41.93 6.09 13.40
N ALA A 718 -42.03 7.14 12.61
CA ALA A 718 -41.83 7.05 11.15
C ALA A 718 -40.44 6.54 10.80
N GLY A 719 -39.37 7.04 11.45
CA GLY A 719 -37.99 6.59 11.28
C GLY A 719 -37.82 5.08 11.53
N ALA A 720 -38.37 4.58 12.64
CA ALA A 720 -38.33 3.16 13.00
C ALA A 720 -38.93 2.26 11.91
N LEU A 721 -40.01 2.71 11.27
CA LEU A 721 -40.65 1.99 10.16
C LEU A 721 -39.84 2.07 8.86
N ILE A 722 -39.39 3.27 8.54
CA ILE A 722 -38.70 3.60 7.28
C ILE A 722 -37.32 2.95 7.21
N PHE A 723 -36.53 3.03 8.29
CA PHE A 723 -35.19 2.49 8.32
C PHE A 723 -35.15 0.97 8.47
N LEU A 724 -36.24 0.36 8.97
CA LEU A 724 -36.40 -1.08 8.97
C LEU A 724 -36.41 -1.66 7.54
N GLU A 725 -36.94 -0.92 6.55
CA GLU A 725 -36.94 -1.31 5.15
C GLU A 725 -35.52 -1.46 4.54
N LEU A 726 -34.52 -0.81 5.12
CA LEU A 726 -33.12 -0.81 4.68
C LEU A 726 -32.30 -1.95 5.29
N GLU A 727 -32.89 -2.72 6.23
CA GLU A 727 -32.19 -3.82 6.86
C GLU A 727 -31.88 -4.96 5.87
N PRO A 728 -30.69 -5.57 5.94
CA PRO A 728 -30.23 -6.53 4.95
C PRO A 728 -30.75 -7.97 5.23
N TYR A 729 -32.07 -8.13 5.38
CA TYR A 729 -32.71 -9.44 5.43
C TYR A 729 -33.97 -9.50 4.54
N ALA A 730 -34.34 -10.70 4.10
CA ALA A 730 -35.34 -10.88 3.05
C ALA A 730 -36.73 -10.32 3.36
N ASP A 731 -37.15 -10.36 4.62
CA ASP A 731 -38.51 -9.98 5.03
C ASP A 731 -38.58 -8.53 5.54
N ALA A 732 -37.53 -7.73 5.45
CA ALA A 732 -37.46 -6.41 6.04
C ALA A 732 -38.63 -5.48 5.64
N ALA A 733 -38.98 -5.44 4.37
CA ALA A 733 -40.09 -4.66 3.84
C ALA A 733 -41.47 -5.18 4.36
N ALA A 734 -41.63 -6.51 4.50
CA ALA A 734 -42.84 -7.10 5.02
C ALA A 734 -43.00 -6.85 6.52
N ASP A 735 -41.93 -6.93 7.27
CA ASP A 735 -41.89 -6.62 8.69
C ASP A 735 -42.17 -5.11 8.94
N ALA A 736 -41.61 -4.23 8.10
CA ALA A 736 -41.90 -2.79 8.15
C ALA A 736 -43.36 -2.46 7.89
N ALA A 737 -43.95 -3.11 6.87
CA ALA A 737 -45.39 -2.97 6.56
C ALA A 737 -46.29 -3.50 7.70
N TRP A 738 -45.89 -4.63 8.30
CA TRP A 738 -46.59 -5.17 9.48
C TRP A 738 -46.48 -4.23 10.71
N LEU A 739 -45.30 -3.68 10.97
CA LEU A 739 -45.06 -2.72 12.06
C LEU A 739 -45.81 -1.41 11.81
N GLN A 740 -45.94 -0.97 10.56
CA GLN A 740 -46.77 0.19 10.19
C GLN A 740 -48.25 -0.06 10.51
N ALA A 741 -48.76 -1.25 10.20
CA ALA A 741 -50.13 -1.58 10.57
C ALA A 741 -50.36 -1.54 12.07
N LEU A 742 -49.41 -2.00 12.88
CA LEU A 742 -49.45 -1.89 14.33
C LEU A 742 -49.38 -0.41 14.79
N ALA A 743 -48.57 0.43 14.18
CA ALA A 743 -48.51 1.85 14.49
C ALA A 743 -49.87 2.55 14.15
N VAL A 744 -50.51 2.17 13.07
CA VAL A 744 -51.87 2.64 12.71
C VAL A 744 -52.91 2.21 13.75
N GLU A 745 -52.84 0.99 14.24
CA GLU A 745 -53.75 0.49 15.30
C GLU A 745 -53.57 1.34 16.59
N ARG A 746 -52.36 1.71 16.93
CA ARG A 746 -52.05 2.49 18.16
C ARG A 746 -52.39 3.97 18.05
N HIS A 747 -52.06 4.60 16.93
CA HIS A 747 -52.16 6.06 16.78
C HIS A 747 -53.31 6.51 15.89
N GLY A 748 -54.06 5.58 15.29
CA GLY A 748 -55.13 5.87 14.37
C GLY A 748 -54.69 6.05 12.89
N PRO A 749 -55.65 6.05 11.94
CA PRO A 749 -55.36 6.06 10.52
C PRO A 749 -54.69 7.35 10.01
N GLU A 750 -54.78 8.44 10.72
CA GLU A 750 -54.18 9.73 10.38
C GLU A 750 -52.65 9.67 10.35
N ILE A 751 -52.05 8.70 11.04
CA ILE A 751 -50.61 8.53 11.10
C ILE A 751 -49.99 8.21 9.72
N ILE A 752 -50.75 7.55 8.84
CA ILE A 752 -50.30 7.15 7.50
C ILE A 752 -49.85 8.40 6.72
N ARG A 753 -50.67 9.42 6.71
CA ARG A 753 -50.36 10.71 6.06
C ARG A 753 -49.03 11.26 6.56
N TRP A 754 -48.79 11.23 7.89
CA TRP A 754 -47.60 11.82 8.49
C TRP A 754 -46.34 10.95 8.29
N ILE A 755 -46.50 9.63 8.25
CA ILE A 755 -45.42 8.73 7.86
C ILE A 755 -44.96 9.05 6.44
N ASP A 756 -45.88 9.32 5.50
CA ASP A 756 -45.53 9.71 4.13
C ASP A 756 -44.85 11.09 4.04
N VAL A 757 -45.28 12.03 4.89
CA VAL A 757 -44.61 13.33 5.01
C VAL A 757 -43.18 13.16 5.52
N TYR A 758 -42.95 12.32 6.53
CA TYR A 758 -41.61 12.05 7.07
C TYR A 758 -40.77 11.18 6.14
N ARG A 759 -41.37 10.28 5.34
CA ARG A 759 -40.65 9.57 4.24
C ARG A 759 -40.04 10.57 3.26
N ARG A 760 -40.82 11.55 2.81
CA ARG A 760 -40.33 12.60 1.91
C ARG A 760 -39.28 13.47 2.60
N PHE A 761 -39.46 13.80 3.86
CA PHE A 761 -38.48 14.53 4.63
C PHE A 761 -37.12 13.79 4.66
N TYR A 762 -37.10 12.51 5.05
CA TYR A 762 -35.89 11.71 5.09
C TYR A 762 -35.31 11.46 3.69
N GLY A 763 -36.11 11.35 2.65
CA GLY A 763 -35.68 11.27 1.26
C GLY A 763 -34.86 12.49 0.84
N PHE A 764 -35.29 13.69 1.21
CA PHE A 764 -34.51 14.92 1.01
C PHE A 764 -33.32 15.02 1.97
N TYR A 765 -33.50 14.63 3.22
CA TYR A 765 -32.49 14.76 4.26
C TYR A 765 -31.22 13.92 3.98
N PHE A 766 -31.40 12.71 3.47
CA PHE A 766 -30.28 11.84 3.10
C PHE A 766 -29.90 11.89 1.62
N SER A 767 -30.41 12.85 0.87
CA SER A 767 -30.16 12.96 -0.58
C SER A 767 -28.69 13.18 -0.97
N ASN A 768 -27.87 13.73 -0.05
CA ASN A 768 -26.42 13.84 -0.25
C ASN A 768 -25.69 12.49 -0.28
N ALA A 769 -26.36 11.38 0.04
CA ALA A 769 -25.83 10.01 -0.09
C ALA A 769 -25.43 9.65 -1.53
N TYR A 770 -25.87 10.41 -2.55
CA TYR A 770 -25.43 10.20 -3.93
C TYR A 770 -23.89 10.22 -4.09
N GLU A 771 -23.16 10.89 -3.21
CA GLU A 771 -21.70 10.99 -3.24
C GLU A 771 -20.98 9.74 -2.67
N PHE A 772 -21.62 8.99 -1.76
CA PHE A 772 -20.92 7.96 -0.97
C PHE A 772 -21.70 6.67 -0.74
N ASP A 773 -23.04 6.65 -0.86
CA ASP A 773 -23.87 5.45 -0.68
C ASP A 773 -24.96 5.35 -1.76
N PRO A 774 -24.69 4.67 -2.87
CA PRO A 774 -25.68 4.49 -3.96
C PRO A 774 -26.97 3.77 -3.53
N THR A 775 -26.89 2.89 -2.52
CA THR A 775 -28.05 2.13 -2.03
C THR A 775 -29.02 3.03 -1.28
N LEU A 776 -28.48 3.82 -0.36
CA LEU A 776 -29.26 4.82 0.37
C LEU A 776 -29.81 5.90 -0.57
N TYR A 777 -29.01 6.35 -1.55
CA TYR A 777 -29.52 7.30 -2.54
C TYR A 777 -30.65 6.75 -3.40
N ALA A 778 -30.54 5.50 -3.88
CA ALA A 778 -31.64 4.84 -4.60
C ALA A 778 -32.90 4.70 -3.74
N TRP A 779 -32.75 4.51 -2.44
CA TRP A 779 -33.86 4.56 -1.49
C TRP A 779 -34.47 5.97 -1.41
N CYS A 780 -33.67 7.02 -1.30
CA CYS A 780 -34.14 8.42 -1.32
C CYS A 780 -34.97 8.73 -2.57
N LEU A 781 -34.49 8.33 -3.75
CA LEU A 781 -35.24 8.51 -5.00
C LEU A 781 -36.60 7.81 -4.99
N ARG A 782 -36.69 6.61 -4.43
CA ARG A 782 -37.97 5.90 -4.29
C ARG A 782 -38.96 6.67 -3.39
N GLN A 783 -38.47 7.22 -2.26
CA GLN A 783 -39.35 7.98 -1.34
C GLN A 783 -39.83 9.29 -1.95
N LEU A 784 -39.01 9.92 -2.80
CA LEU A 784 -39.36 11.18 -3.46
C LEU A 784 -40.17 11.00 -4.74
N SER A 785 -40.07 9.82 -5.41
CA SER A 785 -40.83 9.52 -6.63
C SER A 785 -42.26 9.03 -6.39
N HIS A 786 -42.58 8.58 -5.17
CA HIS A 786 -43.91 8.04 -4.83
C HIS A 786 -44.92 9.13 -4.40
N SER A 787 -44.92 10.27 -5.07
CA SER A 787 -46.00 11.26 -4.86
C SER A 787 -47.27 10.79 -5.56
N GLY A 788 -48.09 9.93 -4.91
CA GLY A 788 -49.47 9.76 -5.32
C GLY A 788 -50.04 8.35 -5.48
N ALA A 789 -49.44 7.30 -4.96
CA ALA A 789 -49.92 5.92 -5.17
C ALA A 789 -50.64 5.28 -3.97
N PHE A 790 -51.11 6.06 -3.01
CA PHE A 790 -52.07 5.60 -1.97
C PHE A 790 -53.26 6.55 -1.95
N GLN A 791 -54.14 6.46 -3.00
CA GLN A 791 -55.54 6.79 -2.92
C GLN A 791 -56.38 5.54 -2.67
#